data_f5f1a19c0a489c705d4ba5902ae59800
#
_entry.id   f5f1a19c0a489c705d4ba5902ae59800
#
_cell.length_a   1.000
_cell.length_b   1.000
_cell.length_c   1.000
_cell.angle_alpha   90.00
_cell.angle_beta   90.00
_cell.angle_gamma   90.00
#
_symmetry.space_group_name_H-M   'P 1'
#
loop_
_entity.id
_entity.type
_entity.pdbx_description
1 polymer ?
#
loop_
_entity_poly.entity_id
_entity_poly.type
_entity_poly.pdbx_seq_one_letter_code
_entity_poly.pdbx_strand_id
1 'polypeptide(L)'
;MKNTKQVIALASAAALSVSVLAGCGGAASSAVTSEAASTATAEASTSTGSDGTLVLSDTGFEGKFNPFFAASTADQHVIDLTFGALLGADRKGEMILNGIEGETREYNGTDYTYRGPADCVVTENADGTVDYDITMRDDITFSDGTPMTIDDVIFSLYVYLDPTYDGSATIYSTPIVGLEEYRNSMSTLSKLIAEAGEDNTDYTNFTEEQQKAFWDAVNDGGVKFAQEIVDYMMANGATDVASAAAGWGFQLDDGATAKDFFLAIGENYDWSFSAMEAESAGSALSDLIPADVYAYATTGVSVGDAVNNVAGIVKTGDYSMTLTTSELSTTMIYQLQMPVAPLSYYGDPSLYDYDNNSFGFVKGDLSGVRAKTGAPMGSGMYTFNKYSDGVVYLDANPTYFDGAPKIAHVNMKETQEADKVTGVQAGTIDIADPSYSLEVADQIADINGVEGNDGPVITTRLKDYRGYGYIALSAKNVNVGGDPSSQASKDLRKAIMTVIAAYRDEGIDSYYGDTASVINYPVSNTSWAAPSVTDDGYKIAYSTDVDGNDIYTSDMKSEDKYAAALQAALGYFEAAGYTVENGQVTAAPAGAKMEYQINIGADGNGDHPSFQTLTNAAAALKTIGFTLTVNDMANASDLYASYQSGAAEGWVAAWQSTNDPDMYQLYHSKGSTNYYNIDDPDLDELIVAARQTTDQEARKAMYKEAMEIILDWGVELPVYQRSEATIFSTERVNIDTIAKDMTPYWTYMSELNTMELN
;
A
#
# COMPACT_ATOMS: atom_id res chain seq x y z
N MET A 1 -32.63 -18.77 -19.10
CA MET A 1 -32.37 -18.17 -17.81
C MET A 1 -31.38 -19.05 -17.07
N LYS A 2 -30.16 -18.95 -17.47
CA LYS A 2 -28.91 -19.46 -16.84
C LYS A 2 -27.81 -18.74 -17.62
N ASN A 3 -27.10 -17.89 -17.00
CA ASN A 3 -25.82 -17.25 -17.35
C ASN A 3 -25.86 -15.77 -16.96
N THR A 4 -25.68 -15.48 -15.71
CA THR A 4 -25.30 -14.15 -15.21
C THR A 4 -24.75 -14.33 -13.79
N LYS A 5 -23.67 -15.08 -13.62
CA LYS A 5 -22.93 -15.23 -12.34
C LYS A 5 -21.45 -15.53 -12.53
N GLN A 6 -20.81 -15.03 -13.57
CA GLN A 6 -19.39 -15.32 -13.81
C GLN A 6 -18.49 -14.09 -14.08
N VAL A 7 -18.87 -12.88 -13.70
CA VAL A 7 -18.06 -11.67 -13.95
C VAL A 7 -17.60 -10.94 -12.67
N ILE A 8 -17.71 -11.52 -11.48
CA ILE A 8 -17.39 -10.83 -10.21
C ILE A 8 -16.22 -11.45 -9.43
N ALA A 9 -15.38 -12.26 -10.03
CA ALA A 9 -14.28 -12.93 -9.30
C ALA A 9 -12.84 -12.46 -9.66
N LEU A 10 -12.66 -11.37 -10.39
CA LEU A 10 -11.33 -10.97 -10.90
C LEU A 10 -10.82 -9.62 -10.38
N ALA A 11 -11.39 -9.06 -9.33
CA ALA A 11 -10.95 -7.78 -8.75
C ALA A 11 -10.33 -7.88 -7.35
N SER A 12 -10.04 -9.07 -6.82
CA SER A 12 -9.65 -9.23 -5.42
C SER A 12 -8.16 -9.48 -5.17
N ALA A 13 -7.31 -9.45 -6.19
CA ALA A 13 -5.86 -9.73 -6.03
C ALA A 13 -4.97 -8.48 -6.05
N ALA A 14 -5.51 -7.30 -5.88
CA ALA A 14 -4.73 -6.07 -5.84
C ALA A 14 -4.72 -5.47 -4.44
N ALA A 15 -3.54 -5.45 -3.83
CA ALA A 15 -3.16 -4.71 -2.64
C ALA A 15 -3.44 -5.36 -1.27
N LEU A 16 -2.79 -6.48 -1.00
CA LEU A 16 -2.36 -6.79 0.36
C LEU A 16 -0.83 -6.75 0.43
N SER A 17 -0.24 -5.58 0.18
CA SER A 17 0.99 -5.25 0.88
C SER A 17 0.59 -4.87 2.30
N VAL A 18 0.40 -5.85 3.15
CA VAL A 18 0.35 -5.66 4.58
C VAL A 18 1.76 -5.28 5.00
N SER A 19 2.07 -3.99 4.99
CA SER A 19 3.14 -3.48 5.81
C SER A 19 2.68 -3.68 7.25
N VAL A 20 3.17 -4.74 7.87
CA VAL A 20 3.14 -4.93 9.31
C VAL A 20 3.79 -3.68 9.91
N LEU A 21 2.99 -2.76 10.39
CA LEU A 21 3.42 -1.74 11.33
C LEU A 21 3.63 -2.46 12.65
N ALA A 22 4.84 -3.06 12.79
CA ALA A 22 5.33 -3.40 14.11
C ALA A 22 5.50 -2.08 14.85
N GLY A 23 4.54 -1.79 15.74
CA GLY A 23 4.73 -0.79 16.78
C GLY A 23 5.91 -1.25 17.64
N CYS A 24 6.92 -0.39 17.80
CA CYS A 24 8.00 -0.60 18.72
C CYS A 24 7.46 -0.70 20.15
N GLY A 25 7.36 -1.87 20.70
CA GLY A 25 7.14 -2.13 22.12
C GLY A 25 8.31 -2.93 22.66
N GLY A 26 8.89 -2.44 23.75
CA GLY A 26 10.15 -2.81 24.35
C GLY A 26 10.36 -4.29 24.69
N ALA A 27 11.61 -4.66 24.68
CA ALA A 27 12.16 -5.95 25.02
C ALA A 27 11.78 -6.43 26.42
N ALA A 28 11.17 -7.60 26.51
CA ALA A 28 11.18 -8.40 27.71
C ALA A 28 12.07 -9.63 27.49
N SER A 29 13.19 -9.66 28.22
CA SER A 29 14.18 -10.72 28.23
C SER A 29 13.61 -12.01 28.79
N SER A 30 13.76 -13.12 28.11
CA SER A 30 13.86 -14.42 28.71
C SER A 30 15.10 -15.15 28.24
N ALA A 31 16.01 -15.32 29.18
CA ALA A 31 17.29 -16.01 29.01
C ALA A 31 17.07 -17.50 28.76
N VAL A 32 17.65 -18.03 27.71
CA VAL A 32 18.06 -19.42 27.63
C VAL A 32 19.55 -19.47 27.28
N THR A 33 20.32 -19.97 28.22
CA THR A 33 21.74 -20.22 28.13
C THR A 33 22.04 -21.37 27.18
N SER A 34 22.93 -21.21 26.23
CA SER A 34 23.88 -22.25 25.84
C SER A 34 25.17 -21.64 25.32
N GLU A 35 26.27 -22.11 25.90
CA GLU A 35 27.65 -21.74 25.62
C GLU A 35 28.09 -22.18 24.21
N ALA A 36 28.78 -21.28 23.54
CA ALA A 36 30.09 -21.60 22.93
C ALA A 36 30.71 -20.32 22.38
N ALA A 37 31.74 -19.86 23.06
CA ALA A 37 32.58 -18.75 22.66
C ALA A 37 33.38 -19.10 21.41
N SER A 38 33.31 -18.22 20.41
CA SER A 38 34.36 -18.01 19.41
C SER A 38 34.59 -16.51 19.34
N THR A 39 35.66 -16.07 19.98
CA THR A 39 36.19 -14.71 19.89
C THR A 39 36.79 -14.50 18.50
N ALA A 40 35.97 -13.85 17.62
CA ALA A 40 36.53 -13.13 16.49
C ALA A 40 36.48 -11.64 16.87
N THR A 41 37.63 -11.08 17.17
CA THR A 41 37.84 -9.64 17.25
C THR A 41 37.51 -9.04 15.88
N ALA A 42 36.31 -8.45 15.75
CA ALA A 42 36.01 -7.55 14.66
C ALA A 42 36.89 -6.31 14.85
N GLU A 43 37.91 -6.15 14.01
CA GLU A 43 38.54 -4.87 13.82
C GLU A 43 37.46 -3.94 13.27
N ALA A 44 37.06 -2.96 14.06
CA ALA A 44 36.31 -1.82 13.59
C ALA A 44 37.19 -1.09 12.58
N SER A 45 36.95 -1.31 11.29
CA SER A 45 37.50 -0.47 10.27
C SER A 45 36.80 0.87 10.35
N THR A 46 37.41 1.82 11.01
CA THR A 46 37.08 3.24 10.88
C THR A 46 37.40 3.65 9.46
N SER A 47 36.50 3.46 8.52
CA SER A 47 36.60 4.13 7.23
C SER A 47 36.00 5.54 7.41
N THR A 48 36.85 6.48 7.82
CA THR A 48 36.63 7.89 7.56
C THR A 48 36.76 8.06 6.04
N GLY A 49 35.60 7.86 5.34
CA GLY A 49 35.60 7.87 3.89
C GLY A 49 35.73 9.28 3.33
N SER A 50 36.89 9.52 2.72
CA SER A 50 37.09 10.61 1.75
C SER A 50 37.09 10.04 0.31
N ASP A 51 36.41 8.92 0.06
CA ASP A 51 36.50 8.19 -1.19
C ASP A 51 35.29 8.43 -2.15
N GLY A 52 34.38 9.37 -1.82
CA GLY A 52 33.21 9.66 -2.66
C GLY A 52 32.08 8.62 -2.56
N THR A 53 32.05 7.82 -1.49
CA THR A 53 31.00 6.84 -1.22
C THR A 53 29.97 7.39 -0.25
N LEU A 54 28.68 7.27 -0.60
CA LEU A 54 27.52 7.53 0.26
C LEU A 54 27.00 6.21 0.83
N VAL A 55 26.72 6.16 2.11
CA VAL A 55 26.15 4.99 2.77
C VAL A 55 24.69 5.26 3.16
N LEU A 56 23.79 4.57 2.50
CA LEU A 56 22.35 4.59 2.79
C LEU A 56 21.98 3.42 3.71
N SER A 57 21.18 3.67 4.73
CA SER A 57 20.55 2.64 5.53
C SER A 57 19.33 2.07 4.79
N ASP A 58 19.14 0.75 4.85
CA ASP A 58 17.94 0.10 4.40
C ASP A 58 17.58 -1.07 5.33
N THR A 59 16.42 -1.67 5.13
CA THR A 59 16.00 -2.91 5.78
C THR A 59 16.72 -4.11 5.14
N GLY A 60 16.37 -5.34 5.54
CA GLY A 60 16.99 -6.54 4.97
C GLY A 60 16.63 -6.76 3.51
N PHE A 61 17.65 -7.05 2.68
CA PHE A 61 17.47 -7.40 1.27
C PHE A 61 17.18 -8.89 1.11
N GLU A 62 16.19 -9.22 0.26
CA GLU A 62 16.00 -10.61 -0.18
C GLU A 62 16.99 -11.00 -1.30
N GLY A 63 17.62 -10.04 -1.95
CA GLY A 63 18.55 -10.23 -3.06
C GLY A 63 17.85 -10.62 -4.36
N LYS A 64 16.57 -10.29 -4.48
CA LYS A 64 15.73 -10.54 -5.68
C LYS A 64 15.53 -9.24 -6.45
N PHE A 65 16.63 -8.69 -6.98
CA PHE A 65 16.65 -7.40 -7.69
C PHE A 65 16.13 -7.52 -9.13
N ASN A 66 14.91 -8.04 -9.28
CA ASN A 66 14.25 -8.19 -10.58
C ASN A 66 13.13 -7.14 -10.69
N PRO A 67 13.10 -6.27 -11.73
CA PRO A 67 12.12 -5.19 -11.84
C PRO A 67 10.67 -5.68 -11.93
N PHE A 68 10.46 -6.92 -12.31
CA PHE A 68 9.13 -7.53 -12.44
C PHE A 68 8.67 -8.27 -11.16
N PHE A 69 9.61 -8.75 -10.34
CA PHE A 69 9.34 -9.71 -9.26
C PHE A 69 9.98 -9.33 -7.91
N ALA A 70 10.54 -8.12 -7.77
CA ALA A 70 10.96 -7.64 -6.46
C ALA A 70 9.74 -7.49 -5.54
N ALA A 71 9.80 -8.10 -4.36
CA ALA A 71 8.68 -8.13 -3.41
C ALA A 71 8.96 -7.29 -2.15
N SER A 72 10.22 -7.19 -1.70
CA SER A 72 10.57 -6.39 -0.54
C SER A 72 10.81 -4.91 -0.90
N THR A 73 10.51 -4.02 0.04
CA THR A 73 10.77 -2.58 -0.12
C THR A 73 12.26 -2.30 -0.37
N ALA A 74 13.16 -3.01 0.33
CA ALA A 74 14.59 -2.83 0.17
C ALA A 74 15.08 -3.23 -1.24
N ASP A 75 14.59 -4.36 -1.78
CA ASP A 75 14.91 -4.76 -3.16
C ASP A 75 14.33 -3.75 -4.17
N GLN A 76 13.14 -3.18 -3.89
CA GLN A 76 12.54 -2.15 -4.74
C GLN A 76 13.38 -0.86 -4.76
N HIS A 77 13.95 -0.41 -3.64
CA HIS A 77 14.86 0.74 -3.61
C HIS A 77 16.09 0.55 -4.50
N VAL A 78 16.60 -0.70 -4.62
CA VAL A 78 17.68 -1.01 -5.57
C VAL A 78 17.20 -0.86 -7.01
N ILE A 79 15.96 -1.32 -7.31
CA ILE A 79 15.35 -1.14 -8.64
C ILE A 79 15.16 0.34 -8.95
N ASP A 80 14.66 1.13 -8.02
CA ASP A 80 14.40 2.57 -8.21
C ASP A 80 15.69 3.35 -8.56
N LEU A 81 16.84 2.95 -8.00
CA LEU A 81 18.13 3.57 -8.33
C LEU A 81 18.76 3.04 -9.62
N THR A 82 18.46 1.80 -10.02
CA THR A 82 19.10 1.14 -11.17
C THR A 82 18.25 1.16 -12.44
N PHE A 83 16.96 1.44 -12.36
CA PHE A 83 16.04 1.54 -13.50
C PHE A 83 15.48 2.95 -13.64
N GLY A 84 15.10 3.31 -14.85
CA GLY A 84 14.23 4.45 -15.13
C GLY A 84 12.79 3.99 -15.27
N ALA A 85 11.87 4.69 -14.64
CA ALA A 85 10.43 4.51 -14.89
C ALA A 85 10.04 5.13 -16.22
N LEU A 86 9.10 4.52 -16.97
CA LEU A 86 8.64 5.05 -18.27
C LEU A 86 8.05 6.46 -18.13
N LEU A 87 7.17 6.68 -17.15
CA LEU A 87 6.68 8.01 -16.77
C LEU A 87 7.00 8.27 -15.29
N GLY A 88 7.21 9.52 -14.94
CA GLY A 88 7.44 9.97 -13.58
C GLY A 88 6.21 10.67 -12.98
N ALA A 89 6.29 10.97 -11.68
CA ALA A 89 5.33 11.81 -10.98
C ALA A 89 6.05 13.00 -10.32
N ASP A 90 5.28 14.04 -9.98
CA ASP A 90 5.77 15.20 -9.24
C ASP A 90 5.70 15.02 -7.71
N ARG A 91 5.98 16.10 -6.95
CA ARG A 91 5.91 16.11 -5.47
C ARG A 91 4.53 15.87 -4.89
N LYS A 92 3.47 15.99 -5.69
CA LYS A 92 2.09 15.68 -5.29
C LYS A 92 1.63 14.29 -5.74
N GLY A 93 2.49 13.54 -6.44
CA GLY A 93 2.13 12.27 -7.05
C GLY A 93 1.37 12.39 -8.37
N GLU A 94 1.30 13.61 -8.94
CA GLU A 94 0.65 13.83 -10.25
C GLU A 94 1.59 13.43 -11.38
N MET A 95 1.05 12.75 -12.40
CA MET A 95 1.86 12.25 -13.52
C MET A 95 2.46 13.37 -14.36
N ILE A 96 3.73 13.21 -14.73
CA ILE A 96 4.44 14.06 -15.67
C ILE A 96 4.19 13.53 -17.09
N LEU A 97 3.51 14.33 -17.91
CA LEU A 97 3.10 13.93 -19.26
C LEU A 97 4.04 14.45 -20.35
N ASN A 98 4.85 15.49 -20.08
CA ASN A 98 5.83 16.05 -21.01
C ASN A 98 7.24 15.98 -20.40
N GLY A 99 7.70 14.76 -20.12
CA GLY A 99 8.95 14.52 -19.41
C GLY A 99 10.20 14.82 -20.24
N ILE A 100 10.14 14.72 -21.56
CA ILE A 100 11.32 14.87 -22.45
C ILE A 100 11.89 16.29 -22.36
N GLU A 101 11.06 17.31 -22.51
CA GLU A 101 11.48 18.70 -22.31
C GLU A 101 11.44 19.10 -20.83
N GLY A 102 10.57 18.45 -20.06
CA GLY A 102 10.33 18.69 -18.64
C GLY A 102 9.14 19.63 -18.40
N GLU A 103 8.38 19.31 -17.34
CA GLU A 103 7.27 20.14 -16.86
C GLU A 103 7.69 20.92 -15.63
N THR A 104 7.43 22.23 -15.63
CA THR A 104 7.64 23.08 -14.44
C THR A 104 6.33 23.25 -13.69
N ARG A 105 6.32 22.86 -12.42
CA ARG A 105 5.16 22.95 -11.52
C ARG A 105 5.58 23.60 -10.19
N GLU A 106 4.68 24.43 -9.65
CA GLU A 106 4.89 25.06 -8.35
C GLU A 106 4.56 24.08 -7.22
N TYR A 107 5.43 24.02 -6.22
CA TYR A 107 5.20 23.35 -4.95
C TYR A 107 5.76 24.18 -3.80
N ASN A 108 4.95 24.49 -2.78
CA ASN A 108 5.31 25.33 -1.64
C ASN A 108 5.95 26.69 -2.02
N GLY A 109 5.46 27.33 -3.10
CA GLY A 109 5.95 28.61 -3.60
C GLY A 109 7.30 28.54 -4.33
N THR A 110 7.75 27.34 -4.69
CA THR A 110 8.96 27.09 -5.47
C THR A 110 8.60 26.37 -6.78
N ASP A 111 9.18 26.83 -7.90
CA ASP A 111 9.04 26.17 -9.20
C ASP A 111 10.03 25.02 -9.30
N TYR A 112 9.53 23.82 -9.57
CA TYR A 112 10.30 22.60 -9.83
C TYR A 112 10.09 22.10 -11.26
N THR A 113 11.18 21.73 -11.95
CA THR A 113 11.09 21.14 -13.29
C THR A 113 11.34 19.64 -13.21
N TYR A 114 10.35 18.87 -13.63
CA TYR A 114 10.37 17.40 -13.62
C TYR A 114 10.64 16.89 -15.03
N ARG A 115 11.66 16.03 -15.16
CA ARG A 115 12.04 15.41 -16.43
C ARG A 115 11.85 13.90 -16.36
N GLY A 116 11.66 13.29 -17.52
CA GLY A 116 11.45 11.85 -17.65
C GLY A 116 11.93 11.30 -19.00
N PRO A 117 11.93 9.98 -19.13
CA PRO A 117 12.34 9.32 -20.37
C PRO A 117 11.30 9.42 -21.49
N ALA A 118 10.06 9.76 -21.19
CA ALA A 118 9.00 9.78 -22.19
C ALA A 118 7.98 10.92 -21.98
N ASP A 119 7.28 11.25 -23.06
CA ASP A 119 6.04 12.02 -23.08
C ASP A 119 4.87 11.07 -23.27
N CYS A 120 3.68 11.47 -22.79
CA CYS A 120 2.42 10.76 -22.98
C CYS A 120 1.30 11.74 -23.31
N VAL A 121 0.61 11.53 -24.43
CA VAL A 121 -0.59 12.29 -24.81
C VAL A 121 -1.80 11.39 -24.61
N VAL A 122 -2.75 11.82 -23.77
CA VAL A 122 -3.99 11.08 -23.53
C VAL A 122 -5.10 11.66 -24.38
N THR A 123 -5.76 10.81 -25.18
CA THR A 123 -6.84 11.21 -26.09
C THR A 123 -8.07 10.34 -25.88
N GLU A 124 -9.18 10.96 -25.52
CA GLU A 124 -10.48 10.30 -25.48
C GLU A 124 -11.08 10.26 -26.89
N ASN A 125 -11.40 9.09 -27.38
CA ASN A 125 -11.96 8.87 -28.71
C ASN A 125 -13.50 8.97 -28.70
N ALA A 126 -14.08 9.27 -29.86
CA ALA A 126 -15.53 9.43 -29.99
C ALA A 126 -16.33 8.13 -29.75
N ASP A 127 -15.67 6.97 -29.77
CA ASP A 127 -16.27 5.65 -29.50
C ASP A 127 -16.14 5.23 -28.03
N GLY A 128 -15.52 6.08 -27.19
CA GLY A 128 -15.34 5.86 -25.76
C GLY A 128 -14.03 5.16 -25.39
N THR A 129 -13.21 4.77 -26.36
CA THR A 129 -11.85 4.29 -26.11
C THR A 129 -10.92 5.44 -25.74
N VAL A 130 -9.81 5.15 -25.07
CA VAL A 130 -8.80 6.16 -24.71
C VAL A 130 -7.43 5.70 -25.18
N ASP A 131 -6.77 6.57 -25.94
CA ASP A 131 -5.41 6.37 -26.41
C ASP A 131 -4.39 7.07 -25.50
N TYR A 132 -3.35 6.37 -25.17
CA TYR A 132 -2.14 6.85 -24.49
C TYR A 132 -1.00 6.78 -25.51
N ASP A 133 -0.73 7.90 -26.18
CA ASP A 133 0.33 8.01 -27.17
C ASP A 133 1.65 8.32 -26.46
N ILE A 134 2.54 7.34 -26.43
CA ILE A 134 3.83 7.41 -25.74
C ILE A 134 4.94 7.68 -26.77
N THR A 135 5.75 8.68 -26.48
CA THR A 135 6.97 9.00 -27.24
C THR A 135 8.14 9.04 -26.29
N MET A 136 9.21 8.30 -26.59
CA MET A 136 10.42 8.23 -25.76
C MET A 136 11.53 9.10 -26.31
N ARG A 137 12.48 9.44 -25.44
CA ARG A 137 13.81 9.97 -25.83
C ARG A 137 14.57 8.91 -26.63
N ASP A 138 15.41 9.37 -27.53
CA ASP A 138 16.28 8.52 -28.37
C ASP A 138 17.76 8.48 -27.87
N ASP A 139 18.05 9.15 -26.75
CA ASP A 139 19.38 9.29 -26.20
C ASP A 139 19.62 8.49 -24.88
N ILE A 140 18.66 7.67 -24.45
CA ILE A 140 18.80 6.83 -23.25
C ILE A 140 19.53 5.53 -23.60
N THR A 141 20.45 5.14 -22.72
CA THR A 141 21.15 3.86 -22.80
C THR A 141 21.01 3.08 -21.49
N PHE A 142 20.96 1.76 -21.60
CA PHE A 142 21.10 0.88 -20.45
C PHE A 142 22.55 0.87 -19.93
N SER A 143 22.75 0.30 -18.76
CA SER A 143 24.07 0.25 -18.09
C SER A 143 25.15 -0.53 -18.88
N ASP A 144 24.77 -1.36 -19.83
CA ASP A 144 25.69 -2.04 -20.76
C ASP A 144 26.01 -1.22 -22.02
N GLY A 145 25.42 -0.01 -22.15
CA GLY A 145 25.57 0.91 -23.27
C GLY A 145 24.65 0.63 -24.47
N THR A 146 23.76 -0.35 -24.38
CA THR A 146 22.74 -0.57 -25.44
C THR A 146 21.68 0.52 -25.41
N PRO A 147 21.19 1.02 -26.57
CA PRO A 147 20.11 2.00 -26.60
C PRO A 147 18.80 1.42 -26.06
N MET A 148 18.04 2.21 -25.31
CA MET A 148 16.67 1.91 -24.95
C MET A 148 15.77 2.28 -26.12
N THR A 149 14.86 1.40 -26.50
CA THR A 149 13.89 1.60 -27.57
C THR A 149 12.49 1.25 -27.11
N ILE A 150 11.48 1.53 -27.96
CA ILE A 150 10.11 1.15 -27.67
C ILE A 150 9.91 -0.37 -27.58
N ASP A 151 10.80 -1.16 -28.18
CA ASP A 151 10.76 -2.61 -28.11
C ASP A 151 11.03 -3.12 -26.66
N ASP A 152 11.87 -2.40 -25.90
CA ASP A 152 12.10 -2.71 -24.49
C ASP A 152 10.87 -2.38 -23.62
N VAL A 153 10.14 -1.30 -23.96
CA VAL A 153 8.87 -0.96 -23.31
C VAL A 153 7.81 -2.01 -23.60
N ILE A 154 7.66 -2.38 -24.88
CA ILE A 154 6.71 -3.42 -25.31
C ILE A 154 7.04 -4.75 -24.65
N PHE A 155 8.31 -5.16 -24.63
CA PHE A 155 8.76 -6.35 -23.91
C PHE A 155 8.35 -6.27 -22.44
N SER A 156 8.64 -5.16 -21.74
CA SER A 156 8.32 -4.98 -20.33
C SER A 156 6.82 -5.05 -20.09
N LEU A 157 5.99 -4.42 -20.92
CA LEU A 157 4.54 -4.53 -20.86
C LEU A 157 4.08 -5.97 -20.99
N TYR A 158 4.57 -6.72 -21.99
CA TYR A 158 4.13 -8.09 -22.20
C TYR A 158 4.55 -9.04 -21.08
N VAL A 159 5.66 -8.77 -20.37
CA VAL A 159 5.99 -9.50 -19.13
C VAL A 159 4.93 -9.29 -18.06
N TYR A 160 4.52 -8.05 -17.79
CA TYR A 160 3.47 -7.75 -16.82
C TYR A 160 2.08 -8.26 -17.23
N LEU A 161 1.81 -8.33 -18.53
CA LEU A 161 0.51 -8.77 -19.08
C LEU A 161 0.43 -10.29 -19.30
N ASP A 162 1.54 -11.02 -19.16
CA ASP A 162 1.54 -12.48 -19.36
C ASP A 162 0.55 -13.17 -18.42
N PRO A 163 -0.23 -14.17 -18.89
CA PRO A 163 -1.18 -14.90 -18.04
C PRO A 163 -0.56 -15.54 -16.80
N THR A 164 0.75 -15.84 -16.81
CA THR A 164 1.48 -16.46 -15.69
C THR A 164 2.22 -15.46 -14.81
N TYR A 165 2.04 -14.15 -15.06
CA TYR A 165 2.62 -13.12 -14.19
C TYR A 165 1.92 -13.12 -12.84
N ASP A 166 2.70 -13.24 -11.76
CA ASP A 166 2.27 -13.28 -10.36
C ASP A 166 3.05 -12.28 -9.46
N GLY A 167 3.72 -11.30 -10.08
CA GLY A 167 4.36 -10.21 -9.34
C GLY A 167 3.35 -9.17 -8.82
N SER A 168 3.86 -8.14 -8.16
CA SER A 168 3.04 -7.13 -7.47
C SER A 168 2.36 -6.08 -8.37
N ALA A 169 2.79 -5.95 -9.64
CA ALA A 169 2.18 -4.98 -10.56
C ALA A 169 0.76 -5.40 -10.97
N THR A 170 -0.12 -4.41 -11.13
CA THR A 170 -1.56 -4.63 -11.39
C THR A 170 -2.04 -4.16 -12.76
N ILE A 171 -1.13 -3.77 -13.65
CA ILE A 171 -1.46 -3.31 -15.00
C ILE A 171 -2.31 -4.32 -15.80
N TYR A 172 -2.16 -5.62 -15.51
CA TYR A 172 -2.96 -6.67 -16.14
C TYR A 172 -4.46 -6.63 -15.80
N SER A 173 -4.86 -5.85 -14.80
CA SER A 173 -6.27 -5.65 -14.42
C SER A 173 -6.90 -4.42 -15.08
N THR A 174 -6.15 -3.67 -15.90
CA THR A 174 -6.63 -2.49 -16.58
C THR A 174 -7.42 -2.84 -17.85
N PRO A 175 -8.34 -1.95 -18.32
CA PRO A 175 -9.19 -2.25 -19.48
C PRO A 175 -8.47 -2.05 -20.82
N ILE A 176 -7.24 -2.54 -20.98
CA ILE A 176 -6.51 -2.49 -22.24
C ILE A 176 -7.24 -3.33 -23.30
N VAL A 177 -7.46 -2.77 -24.47
CA VAL A 177 -8.18 -3.45 -25.58
C VAL A 177 -7.48 -4.74 -25.97
N GLY A 178 -8.20 -5.87 -25.91
CA GLY A 178 -7.68 -7.19 -26.26
C GLY A 178 -6.87 -7.89 -25.16
N LEU A 179 -6.73 -7.27 -23.98
CA LEU A 179 -5.98 -7.86 -22.87
C LEU A 179 -6.71 -9.06 -22.26
N GLU A 180 -8.01 -8.95 -22.07
CA GLU A 180 -8.81 -10.05 -21.53
C GLU A 180 -8.72 -11.29 -22.43
N GLU A 181 -8.86 -11.14 -23.75
CA GLU A 181 -8.74 -12.23 -24.72
C GLU A 181 -7.31 -12.80 -24.72
N TYR A 182 -6.29 -11.95 -24.64
CA TYR A 182 -4.90 -12.37 -24.56
C TYR A 182 -4.67 -13.25 -23.33
N ARG A 183 -5.10 -12.81 -22.15
CA ARG A 183 -4.91 -13.54 -20.89
C ARG A 183 -5.78 -14.82 -20.85
N ASN A 184 -7.05 -14.75 -21.22
CA ASN A 184 -7.99 -15.86 -21.17
C ASN A 184 -7.71 -16.97 -22.20
N SER A 185 -6.84 -16.73 -23.19
CA SER A 185 -6.38 -17.78 -24.12
C SER A 185 -5.35 -18.75 -23.52
N MET A 186 -5.02 -18.57 -22.23
CA MET A 186 -4.08 -19.40 -21.49
C MET A 186 -4.49 -19.48 -20.01
N SER A 187 -4.13 -20.57 -19.35
CA SER A 187 -4.32 -20.73 -17.90
C SER A 187 -3.09 -21.41 -17.30
N THR A 188 -2.91 -21.29 -15.97
CA THR A 188 -1.83 -21.99 -15.29
C THR A 188 -2.14 -23.48 -15.16
N LEU A 189 -1.10 -24.30 -15.17
CA LEU A 189 -1.23 -25.77 -15.04
C LEU A 189 -1.86 -26.15 -13.69
N SER A 190 -1.49 -25.47 -12.60
CA SER A 190 -2.07 -25.67 -11.27
C SER A 190 -3.59 -25.45 -11.26
N LYS A 191 -4.04 -24.33 -11.85
CA LYS A 191 -5.47 -23.99 -11.94
C LYS A 191 -6.24 -25.03 -12.77
N LEU A 192 -5.73 -25.41 -13.94
CA LEU A 192 -6.38 -26.40 -14.81
C LEU A 192 -6.53 -27.77 -14.13
N ILE A 193 -5.50 -28.23 -13.41
CA ILE A 193 -5.56 -29.49 -12.68
C ILE A 193 -6.54 -29.42 -11.51
N ALA A 194 -6.52 -28.30 -10.78
CA ALA A 194 -7.42 -28.09 -9.64
C ALA A 194 -8.89 -28.04 -10.07
N GLU A 195 -9.21 -27.25 -11.11
CA GLU A 195 -10.56 -27.15 -11.68
C GLU A 195 -11.06 -28.50 -12.25
N ALA A 196 -10.18 -29.29 -12.84
CA ALA A 196 -10.53 -30.64 -13.35
C ALA A 196 -10.88 -31.60 -12.20
N GLY A 197 -10.29 -31.43 -11.02
CA GLY A 197 -10.52 -32.26 -9.84
C GLY A 197 -9.65 -33.55 -9.78
N GLU A 198 -9.56 -34.12 -8.58
CA GLU A 198 -8.69 -35.27 -8.28
C GLU A 198 -9.08 -36.54 -9.07
N ASP A 199 -10.38 -36.74 -9.32
CA ASP A 199 -10.92 -37.89 -10.02
C ASP A 199 -11.01 -37.74 -11.57
N ASN A 200 -10.41 -36.65 -12.11
CA ASN A 200 -10.47 -36.34 -13.52
C ASN A 200 -9.76 -37.43 -14.36
N THR A 201 -10.34 -37.74 -15.52
CA THR A 201 -9.82 -38.72 -16.50
C THR A 201 -9.61 -38.10 -17.90
N ASP A 202 -9.82 -36.80 -18.05
CA ASP A 202 -9.54 -36.06 -19.27
C ASP A 202 -8.17 -35.37 -19.14
N TYR A 203 -7.22 -35.78 -19.95
CA TYR A 203 -5.85 -35.31 -19.95
C TYR A 203 -5.52 -34.42 -21.16
N THR A 204 -6.51 -33.66 -21.65
CA THR A 204 -6.33 -32.81 -22.84
C THR A 204 -5.30 -31.68 -22.57
N ASN A 205 -5.30 -31.09 -21.40
CA ASN A 205 -4.47 -29.91 -21.06
C ASN A 205 -3.26 -30.23 -20.16
N PHE A 206 -3.18 -31.46 -19.63
CA PHE A 206 -2.10 -31.92 -18.75
C PHE A 206 -2.02 -33.44 -18.78
N THR A 207 -0.95 -34.01 -18.23
CA THR A 207 -0.78 -35.46 -18.20
C THR A 207 -1.34 -36.08 -16.91
N GLU A 208 -1.60 -37.39 -16.92
CA GLU A 208 -1.98 -38.17 -15.72
C GLU A 208 -0.91 -38.04 -14.62
N GLU A 209 0.39 -37.99 -14.98
CA GLU A 209 1.49 -37.84 -14.06
C GLU A 209 1.49 -36.46 -13.40
N GLN A 210 1.20 -35.40 -14.18
CA GLN A 210 1.09 -34.03 -13.65
C GLN A 210 -0.10 -33.89 -12.67
N GLN A 211 -1.26 -34.44 -13.03
CA GLN A 211 -2.42 -34.48 -12.14
C GLN A 211 -2.09 -35.20 -10.84
N LYS A 212 -1.49 -36.38 -10.94
CA LYS A 212 -1.12 -37.16 -9.77
C LYS A 212 -0.11 -36.41 -8.87
N ALA A 213 0.93 -35.83 -9.46
CA ALA A 213 1.93 -35.07 -8.72
C ALA A 213 1.32 -33.86 -7.99
N PHE A 214 0.41 -33.14 -8.66
CA PHE A 214 -0.30 -32.02 -8.06
C PHE A 214 -1.15 -32.44 -6.86
N TRP A 215 -1.99 -33.49 -7.03
CA TRP A 215 -2.85 -33.92 -5.94
C TRP A 215 -2.09 -34.60 -4.81
N ASP A 216 -0.99 -35.30 -5.10
CA ASP A 216 -0.09 -35.81 -4.06
C ASP A 216 0.49 -34.64 -3.22
N ALA A 217 0.91 -33.56 -3.88
CA ALA A 217 1.43 -32.37 -3.21
C ALA A 217 0.36 -31.61 -2.39
N VAL A 218 -0.86 -31.49 -2.93
CA VAL A 218 -2.02 -30.93 -2.20
C VAL A 218 -2.33 -31.76 -0.95
N ASN A 219 -2.38 -33.09 -1.11
CA ASN A 219 -2.74 -34.02 -0.01
C ASN A 219 -1.65 -34.14 1.05
N ASP A 220 -0.40 -33.77 0.79
CA ASP A 220 0.69 -33.75 1.77
C ASP A 220 1.05 -32.31 2.18
N GLY A 221 1.73 -31.55 1.31
CA GLY A 221 2.24 -30.22 1.59
C GLY A 221 1.14 -29.17 1.80
N GLY A 222 0.12 -29.18 0.92
CA GLY A 222 -1.02 -28.27 1.04
C GLY A 222 -1.84 -28.48 2.31
N VAL A 223 -2.11 -29.75 2.67
CA VAL A 223 -2.79 -30.07 3.93
C VAL A 223 -1.97 -29.63 5.13
N LYS A 224 -0.64 -29.77 5.12
CA LYS A 224 0.24 -29.30 6.19
C LYS A 224 0.18 -27.78 6.33
N PHE A 225 0.24 -27.05 5.23
CA PHE A 225 0.14 -25.59 5.20
C PHE A 225 -1.16 -25.12 5.87
N ALA A 226 -2.30 -25.63 5.45
CA ALA A 226 -3.58 -25.29 6.08
C ALA A 226 -3.69 -25.77 7.53
N GLN A 227 -3.07 -26.92 7.88
CA GLN A 227 -3.07 -27.41 9.24
C GLN A 227 -2.28 -26.52 10.19
N GLU A 228 -1.17 -25.91 9.74
CA GLU A 228 -0.43 -24.92 10.55
C GLU A 228 -1.28 -23.71 10.86
N ILE A 229 -2.10 -23.22 9.92
CA ILE A 229 -3.07 -22.14 10.16
C ILE A 229 -4.13 -22.60 11.17
N VAL A 230 -4.69 -23.79 11.01
CA VAL A 230 -5.68 -24.36 11.93
C VAL A 230 -5.10 -24.49 13.33
N ASP A 231 -3.89 -25.02 13.48
CA ASP A 231 -3.23 -25.19 14.77
C ASP A 231 -2.98 -23.85 15.46
N TYR A 232 -2.55 -22.84 14.71
CA TYR A 232 -2.40 -21.47 15.21
C TYR A 232 -3.74 -20.92 15.70
N MET A 233 -4.81 -21.02 14.91
CA MET A 233 -6.13 -20.51 15.27
C MET A 233 -6.75 -21.28 16.44
N MET A 234 -6.53 -22.60 16.54
CA MET A 234 -7.00 -23.38 17.67
C MET A 234 -6.26 -23.01 18.97
N ALA A 235 -4.98 -22.67 18.91
CA ALA A 235 -4.25 -22.10 20.04
C ALA A 235 -4.82 -20.74 20.48
N ASN A 236 -5.48 -20.01 19.57
CA ASN A 236 -6.11 -18.72 19.82
C ASN A 236 -7.65 -18.79 19.98
N GLY A 237 -8.22 -19.99 20.22
CA GLY A 237 -9.60 -20.14 20.66
C GLY A 237 -10.58 -20.74 19.62
N ALA A 238 -10.15 -21.03 18.41
CA ALA A 238 -10.96 -21.81 17.48
C ALA A 238 -11.21 -23.23 18.01
N THR A 239 -12.32 -23.84 17.65
CA THR A 239 -12.76 -25.14 18.19
C THR A 239 -12.69 -26.30 17.18
N ASP A 240 -12.63 -25.95 15.89
CA ASP A 240 -12.55 -26.87 14.76
C ASP A 240 -12.01 -26.15 13.52
N VAL A 241 -11.85 -26.89 12.40
CA VAL A 241 -11.31 -26.34 11.15
C VAL A 241 -12.20 -25.23 10.58
N ALA A 242 -13.52 -25.40 10.63
CA ALA A 242 -14.45 -24.39 10.08
C ALA A 242 -14.36 -23.07 10.85
N SER A 243 -14.31 -23.11 12.19
CA SER A 243 -14.12 -21.91 13.01
C SER A 243 -12.73 -21.31 12.88
N ALA A 244 -11.68 -22.14 12.66
CA ALA A 244 -10.34 -21.67 12.38
C ALA A 244 -10.28 -20.93 11.03
N ALA A 245 -10.83 -21.53 9.98
CA ALA A 245 -10.93 -20.92 8.67
C ALA A 245 -11.74 -19.61 8.70
N ALA A 246 -12.88 -19.59 9.41
CA ALA A 246 -13.69 -18.39 9.57
C ALA A 246 -12.94 -17.25 10.29
N GLY A 247 -12.17 -17.59 11.32
CA GLY A 247 -11.29 -16.65 12.00
C GLY A 247 -10.11 -16.17 11.14
N TRP A 248 -9.75 -16.92 10.10
CA TRP A 248 -8.73 -16.58 9.10
C TRP A 248 -9.29 -15.88 7.86
N GLY A 249 -10.61 -15.65 7.79
CA GLY A 249 -11.28 -14.96 6.67
C GLY A 249 -11.92 -15.87 5.63
N PHE A 250 -11.91 -17.20 5.82
CA PHE A 250 -12.49 -18.17 4.88
C PHE A 250 -13.75 -18.82 5.47
N GLN A 251 -14.78 -18.99 4.65
CA GLN A 251 -16.02 -19.64 5.05
C GLN A 251 -16.04 -21.10 4.59
N LEU A 252 -16.09 -22.03 5.53
CA LEU A 252 -16.20 -23.45 5.28
C LEU A 252 -17.43 -24.06 5.97
N ASP A 253 -17.92 -25.17 5.46
CA ASP A 253 -19.02 -25.91 6.05
C ASP A 253 -18.58 -26.62 7.35
N ASP A 254 -19.53 -26.91 8.25
CA ASP A 254 -19.31 -27.70 9.46
C ASP A 254 -18.71 -29.07 9.13
N GLY A 255 -17.62 -29.42 9.79
CA GLY A 255 -16.92 -30.68 9.58
C GLY A 255 -15.89 -30.65 8.45
N ALA A 256 -15.58 -29.49 7.89
CA ALA A 256 -14.50 -29.31 6.94
C ALA A 256 -13.16 -29.79 7.48
N THR A 257 -12.27 -30.20 6.59
CA THR A 257 -10.92 -30.68 6.87
C THR A 257 -9.87 -29.62 6.51
N ALA A 258 -8.62 -29.81 6.94
CA ALA A 258 -7.51 -28.96 6.51
C ALA A 258 -7.30 -29.01 4.99
N LYS A 259 -7.66 -30.13 4.31
CA LYS A 259 -7.67 -30.18 2.84
C LYS A 259 -8.71 -29.22 2.27
N ASP A 260 -9.94 -29.22 2.77
CA ASP A 260 -10.99 -28.32 2.30
C ASP A 260 -10.58 -26.85 2.51
N PHE A 261 -9.87 -26.56 3.59
CA PHE A 261 -9.33 -25.23 3.83
C PHE A 261 -8.25 -24.86 2.81
N PHE A 262 -7.29 -25.76 2.53
CA PHE A 262 -6.29 -25.50 1.49
C PHE A 262 -6.91 -25.28 0.11
N LEU A 263 -7.95 -26.07 -0.23
CA LEU A 263 -8.67 -25.90 -1.50
C LEU A 263 -9.36 -24.53 -1.57
N ALA A 264 -9.97 -24.07 -0.48
CA ALA A 264 -10.58 -22.75 -0.42
C ALA A 264 -9.53 -21.62 -0.57
N ILE A 265 -8.35 -21.76 0.04
CA ILE A 265 -7.22 -20.86 -0.20
C ILE A 265 -6.83 -20.88 -1.68
N GLY A 266 -6.67 -22.07 -2.27
CA GLY A 266 -6.33 -22.21 -3.68
C GLY A 266 -7.34 -21.55 -4.62
N GLU A 267 -8.62 -21.73 -4.38
CA GLU A 267 -9.71 -21.08 -5.15
C GLU A 267 -9.70 -19.56 -5.00
N ASN A 268 -9.42 -19.05 -3.79
CA ASN A 268 -9.37 -17.62 -3.51
C ASN A 268 -8.22 -16.91 -4.26
N TYR A 269 -7.09 -17.61 -4.45
CA TYR A 269 -5.90 -17.10 -5.10
C TYR A 269 -5.68 -17.62 -6.52
N ASP A 270 -6.72 -18.15 -7.18
CA ASP A 270 -6.63 -18.74 -8.54
C ASP A 270 -5.47 -19.76 -8.70
N TRP A 271 -5.13 -20.46 -7.62
CA TRP A 271 -4.03 -21.43 -7.56
C TRP A 271 -2.64 -20.85 -7.85
N SER A 272 -2.46 -19.54 -7.59
CA SER A 272 -1.15 -18.90 -7.53
C SER A 272 -0.46 -19.24 -6.22
N PHE A 273 0.47 -20.17 -6.21
CA PHE A 273 1.14 -20.60 -4.98
C PHE A 273 1.91 -19.45 -4.29
N SER A 274 2.49 -18.53 -5.07
CA SER A 274 3.16 -17.35 -4.52
C SER A 274 2.18 -16.39 -3.82
N ALA A 275 0.96 -16.23 -4.34
CA ALA A 275 -0.07 -15.42 -3.68
C ALA A 275 -0.64 -16.14 -2.44
N MET A 276 -0.77 -17.48 -2.50
CA MET A 276 -1.21 -18.28 -1.35
C MET A 276 -0.23 -18.24 -0.16
N GLU A 277 1.06 -17.92 -0.39
CA GLU A 277 2.07 -17.72 0.68
C GLU A 277 1.67 -16.64 1.69
N ALA A 278 0.84 -15.67 1.29
CA ALA A 278 0.33 -14.62 2.17
C ALA A 278 -0.48 -15.18 3.36
N GLU A 279 -1.03 -16.38 3.22
CA GLU A 279 -1.82 -17.06 4.25
C GLU A 279 -0.96 -17.90 5.23
N SER A 280 0.38 -17.89 5.10
CA SER A 280 1.25 -18.71 5.94
C SER A 280 1.15 -18.32 7.41
N ALA A 281 0.92 -19.33 8.27
CA ALA A 281 1.02 -19.20 9.71
C ALA A 281 2.34 -19.79 10.29
N GLY A 282 3.20 -20.34 9.42
CA GLY A 282 4.44 -21.01 9.85
C GLY A 282 5.39 -21.25 8.69
N SER A 283 5.32 -22.42 8.06
CA SER A 283 6.18 -22.79 6.94
C SER A 283 5.76 -22.08 5.66
N ALA A 284 6.72 -21.71 4.81
CA ALA A 284 6.42 -21.27 3.45
C ALA A 284 5.81 -22.42 2.63
N LEU A 285 4.85 -22.12 1.76
CA LEU A 285 4.24 -23.12 0.89
C LEU A 285 5.28 -23.72 -0.08
N SER A 286 6.23 -22.93 -0.54
CA SER A 286 7.38 -23.33 -1.33
C SER A 286 8.30 -24.36 -0.66
N ASP A 287 8.31 -24.43 0.67
CA ASP A 287 9.05 -25.44 1.44
C ASP A 287 8.25 -26.75 1.60
N LEU A 288 6.94 -26.70 1.42
CA LEU A 288 6.02 -27.81 1.63
C LEU A 288 5.61 -28.50 0.32
N ILE A 289 5.56 -27.78 -0.78
CA ILE A 289 5.23 -28.29 -2.12
C ILE A 289 6.53 -28.59 -2.87
N PRO A 290 6.67 -29.77 -3.53
CA PRO A 290 7.82 -30.05 -4.38
C PRO A 290 8.03 -28.97 -5.45
N ALA A 291 9.28 -28.55 -5.67
CA ALA A 291 9.61 -27.41 -6.53
C ALA A 291 9.10 -27.54 -7.97
N ASP A 292 9.06 -28.76 -8.52
CA ASP A 292 8.53 -29.05 -9.84
C ASP A 292 7.00 -28.89 -9.90
N VAL A 293 6.29 -29.21 -8.82
CA VAL A 293 4.84 -28.98 -8.70
C VAL A 293 4.54 -27.51 -8.38
N TYR A 294 5.38 -26.86 -7.55
CA TYR A 294 5.26 -25.44 -7.28
C TYR A 294 5.33 -24.61 -8.58
N ALA A 295 6.17 -25.01 -9.53
CA ALA A 295 6.27 -24.39 -10.84
C ALA A 295 4.99 -24.52 -11.70
N TYR A 296 4.03 -25.38 -11.36
CA TYR A 296 2.75 -25.48 -12.10
C TYR A 296 1.92 -24.19 -11.99
N ALA A 297 2.06 -23.44 -10.91
CA ALA A 297 1.39 -22.15 -10.72
C ALA A 297 1.90 -21.05 -11.68
N THR A 298 3.06 -21.26 -12.30
CA THR A 298 3.67 -20.33 -13.26
C THR A 298 3.91 -20.98 -14.63
N THR A 299 3.37 -22.17 -14.87
CA THR A 299 3.41 -22.88 -16.17
C THR A 299 2.14 -22.61 -16.93
N GLY A 300 2.22 -21.87 -18.03
CA GLY A 300 1.08 -21.54 -18.88
C GLY A 300 0.71 -22.69 -19.84
N VAL A 301 -0.57 -22.98 -19.92
CA VAL A 301 -1.15 -23.95 -20.86
C VAL A 301 -2.20 -23.24 -21.71
N SER A 302 -2.12 -23.38 -23.04
CA SER A 302 -3.09 -22.78 -23.98
C SER A 302 -4.46 -23.40 -23.81
N VAL A 303 -5.50 -22.55 -23.75
CA VAL A 303 -6.90 -22.95 -23.67
C VAL A 303 -7.70 -22.18 -24.73
N GLY A 304 -8.51 -22.91 -25.52
CA GLY A 304 -9.26 -22.31 -26.61
C GLY A 304 -8.40 -21.83 -27.80
N ASP A 305 -8.87 -20.80 -28.50
CA ASP A 305 -8.15 -20.21 -29.63
C ASP A 305 -6.98 -19.34 -29.14
N ALA A 306 -5.82 -19.49 -29.77
CA ALA A 306 -4.63 -18.75 -29.41
C ALA A 306 -4.76 -17.25 -29.77
N VAL A 307 -4.66 -16.37 -28.75
CA VAL A 307 -4.53 -14.93 -28.91
C VAL A 307 -3.09 -14.55 -28.53
N ASN A 308 -2.30 -14.10 -29.50
CA ASN A 308 -0.86 -13.91 -29.32
C ASN A 308 -0.44 -12.45 -29.08
N ASN A 309 -1.37 -11.49 -29.17
CA ASN A 309 -1.10 -10.08 -28.93
C ASN A 309 -2.24 -9.40 -28.16
N VAL A 310 -1.93 -8.29 -27.55
CA VAL A 310 -2.89 -7.35 -26.95
C VAL A 310 -3.17 -6.29 -28.00
N ALA A 311 -4.41 -6.24 -28.52
CA ALA A 311 -4.76 -5.40 -29.67
C ALA A 311 -4.58 -3.90 -29.39
N GLY A 312 -4.71 -3.47 -28.13
CA GLY A 312 -4.50 -2.11 -27.68
C GLY A 312 -3.03 -1.68 -27.54
N ILE A 313 -2.06 -2.54 -27.82
CA ILE A 313 -0.62 -2.19 -27.78
C ILE A 313 -0.10 -2.11 -29.22
N VAL A 314 0.12 -0.91 -29.72
CA VAL A 314 0.50 -0.67 -31.12
C VAL A 314 1.82 0.08 -31.17
N LYS A 315 2.87 -0.55 -31.72
CA LYS A 315 4.14 0.13 -32.07
C LYS A 315 3.91 1.10 -33.22
N THR A 316 4.23 2.38 -33.03
CA THR A 316 4.07 3.42 -34.05
C THR A 316 5.41 3.91 -34.61
N GLY A 317 6.52 3.60 -33.96
CA GLY A 317 7.88 3.94 -34.38
C GLY A 317 8.93 3.28 -33.50
N ASP A 318 10.22 3.54 -33.73
CA ASP A 318 11.31 2.96 -32.94
C ASP A 318 11.33 3.50 -31.49
N TYR A 319 10.72 4.67 -31.28
CA TYR A 319 10.63 5.37 -29.99
C TYR A 319 9.19 5.77 -29.66
N SER A 320 8.20 5.14 -30.25
CA SER A 320 6.80 5.49 -30.01
C SER A 320 5.85 4.32 -30.11
N MET A 321 4.79 4.37 -29.30
CA MET A 321 3.68 3.42 -29.31
C MET A 321 2.40 4.11 -28.85
N THR A 322 1.26 3.50 -29.19
CA THR A 322 -0.04 3.82 -28.63
C THR A 322 -0.52 2.66 -27.76
N LEU A 323 -0.99 2.96 -26.57
CA LEU A 323 -1.72 2.02 -25.72
C LEU A 323 -3.18 2.47 -25.66
N THR A 324 -4.12 1.59 -26.02
CA THR A 324 -5.56 1.91 -26.07
C THR A 324 -6.32 1.13 -25.00
N THR A 325 -7.13 1.83 -24.18
CA THR A 325 -8.10 1.24 -23.26
C THR A 325 -9.50 1.28 -23.85
N SER A 326 -10.35 0.30 -23.49
CA SER A 326 -11.73 0.21 -23.97
C SER A 326 -12.67 1.25 -23.37
N GLU A 327 -12.25 1.86 -22.28
CA GLU A 327 -12.95 2.93 -21.55
C GLU A 327 -11.94 3.79 -20.79
N LEU A 328 -12.37 4.95 -20.34
CA LEU A 328 -11.54 5.80 -19.48
C LEU A 328 -11.25 5.10 -18.15
N SER A 329 -9.99 4.99 -17.83
CA SER A 329 -9.49 4.52 -16.54
C SER A 329 -8.49 5.52 -16.00
N THR A 330 -8.87 6.27 -14.96
CA THR A 330 -7.99 7.28 -14.34
C THR A 330 -6.77 6.66 -13.67
N THR A 331 -6.81 5.36 -13.35
CA THR A 331 -5.69 4.63 -12.78
C THR A 331 -4.70 4.14 -13.83
N MET A 332 -5.08 4.08 -15.11
CA MET A 332 -4.22 3.54 -16.19
C MET A 332 -2.90 4.30 -16.32
N ILE A 333 -2.95 5.63 -16.26
CA ILE A 333 -1.76 6.46 -16.43
C ILE A 333 -0.69 6.18 -15.35
N TYR A 334 -1.10 5.86 -14.12
CA TYR A 334 -0.19 5.51 -13.04
C TYR A 334 0.48 4.15 -13.22
N GLN A 335 -0.13 3.24 -13.99
CA GLN A 335 0.49 1.95 -14.33
C GLN A 335 1.70 2.11 -15.28
N LEU A 336 1.81 3.26 -15.95
CA LEU A 336 2.94 3.59 -16.81
C LEU A 336 4.17 4.11 -16.03
N GLN A 337 4.13 4.19 -14.70
CA GLN A 337 5.31 4.38 -13.84
C GLN A 337 6.17 3.10 -13.73
N MET A 338 5.96 2.15 -14.61
CA MET A 338 6.70 0.90 -14.60
C MET A 338 8.18 1.09 -14.98
N PRO A 339 9.11 0.32 -14.42
CA PRO A 339 10.49 0.25 -14.89
C PRO A 339 10.57 -0.32 -16.30
N VAL A 340 11.45 0.25 -17.14
CA VAL A 340 11.75 -0.27 -18.48
C VAL A 340 12.96 -1.18 -18.39
N ALA A 341 12.77 -2.46 -18.71
CA ALA A 341 13.81 -3.48 -18.64
C ALA A 341 14.35 -3.84 -20.03
N PRO A 342 15.68 -3.97 -20.21
CA PRO A 342 16.25 -4.33 -21.51
C PRO A 342 15.84 -5.75 -21.95
N LEU A 343 15.21 -5.82 -23.10
CA LEU A 343 14.90 -7.07 -23.79
C LEU A 343 16.14 -7.94 -23.98
N SER A 344 17.30 -7.32 -24.26
CA SER A 344 18.55 -8.02 -24.49
C SER A 344 19.06 -8.82 -23.28
N TYR A 345 18.64 -8.44 -22.06
CA TYR A 345 19.10 -9.09 -20.82
C TYR A 345 17.99 -9.91 -20.14
N TYR A 346 16.78 -9.36 -20.01
CA TYR A 346 15.69 -10.04 -19.33
C TYR A 346 14.90 -10.99 -20.25
N GLY A 347 14.85 -10.68 -21.55
CA GLY A 347 14.25 -11.52 -22.58
C GLY A 347 15.25 -12.32 -23.40
N ASP A 348 14.78 -12.87 -24.51
CA ASP A 348 15.55 -13.49 -25.56
C ASP A 348 15.31 -12.71 -26.87
N PRO A 349 16.28 -11.92 -27.38
CA PRO A 349 16.13 -11.17 -28.62
C PRO A 349 15.80 -12.05 -29.83
N SER A 350 16.16 -13.33 -29.81
CA SER A 350 15.83 -14.27 -30.91
C SER A 350 14.33 -14.64 -30.94
N LEU A 351 13.63 -14.40 -29.84
CA LEU A 351 12.18 -14.58 -29.69
C LEU A 351 11.40 -13.27 -29.80
N TYR A 352 12.06 -12.18 -30.21
CA TYR A 352 11.39 -10.90 -30.41
C TYR A 352 11.15 -10.64 -31.90
N ASP A 353 9.89 -10.58 -32.29
CA ASP A 353 9.42 -10.20 -33.63
C ASP A 353 8.01 -9.58 -33.49
N TYR A 354 7.97 -8.26 -33.39
CA TYR A 354 6.73 -7.53 -33.18
C TYR A 354 5.67 -7.85 -34.24
N ASP A 355 6.07 -7.90 -35.51
CA ASP A 355 5.16 -8.16 -36.63
C ASP A 355 4.53 -9.56 -36.61
N ASN A 356 5.21 -10.51 -35.98
CA ASN A 356 4.74 -11.89 -35.79
C ASN A 356 4.21 -12.16 -34.37
N ASN A 357 3.94 -11.13 -33.58
CA ASN A 357 3.40 -11.22 -32.22
C ASN A 357 4.26 -12.10 -31.28
N SER A 358 5.56 -11.89 -31.31
CA SER A 358 6.55 -12.51 -30.44
C SER A 358 7.31 -11.44 -29.68
N PHE A 359 7.33 -11.50 -28.34
CA PHE A 359 7.72 -10.38 -27.50
C PHE A 359 8.90 -10.66 -26.58
N GLY A 360 9.84 -11.53 -27.03
CA GLY A 360 11.10 -11.78 -26.33
C GLY A 360 11.06 -12.89 -25.29
N PHE A 361 9.96 -13.60 -25.19
CA PHE A 361 9.79 -14.83 -24.39
C PHE A 361 8.64 -15.68 -24.98
N VAL A 362 8.53 -16.91 -24.50
CA VAL A 362 7.39 -17.76 -24.85
C VAL A 362 6.21 -17.41 -23.97
N LYS A 363 5.09 -17.00 -24.54
CA LYS A 363 3.87 -16.69 -23.78
C LYS A 363 3.53 -17.84 -22.82
N GLY A 364 3.31 -17.51 -21.56
CA GLY A 364 3.04 -18.48 -20.49
C GLY A 364 4.28 -19.12 -19.89
N ASP A 365 5.48 -18.64 -20.24
CA ASP A 365 6.74 -19.07 -19.63
C ASP A 365 7.65 -17.86 -19.35
N LEU A 366 7.56 -17.33 -18.13
CA LEU A 366 8.41 -16.26 -17.63
C LEU A 366 9.66 -16.76 -16.88
N SER A 367 9.97 -18.05 -16.93
CA SER A 367 11.08 -18.66 -16.17
C SER A 367 12.43 -18.00 -16.45
N GLY A 368 12.70 -17.65 -17.72
CA GLY A 368 13.90 -16.95 -18.14
C GLY A 368 14.01 -15.54 -17.54
N VAL A 369 12.88 -14.80 -17.50
CA VAL A 369 12.79 -13.46 -16.90
C VAL A 369 12.95 -13.55 -15.38
N ARG A 370 12.28 -14.50 -14.73
CA ARG A 370 12.36 -14.73 -13.26
C ARG A 370 13.76 -15.06 -12.78
N ALA A 371 14.54 -15.78 -13.58
CA ALA A 371 15.89 -16.19 -13.21
C ALA A 371 16.89 -15.02 -13.10
N LYS A 372 16.53 -13.81 -13.56
CA LYS A 372 17.39 -12.62 -13.55
C LYS A 372 17.27 -11.81 -12.27
N THR A 373 17.62 -12.37 -11.12
CA THR A 373 17.43 -11.76 -9.81
C THR A 373 18.66 -11.07 -9.24
N GLY A 374 19.87 -11.55 -9.53
CA GLY A 374 21.06 -11.20 -8.76
C GLY A 374 21.82 -9.97 -9.25
N ALA A 375 21.54 -9.47 -10.46
CA ALA A 375 22.28 -8.35 -11.07
C ALA A 375 21.31 -7.50 -11.93
N PRO A 376 20.62 -6.52 -11.34
CA PRO A 376 19.73 -5.66 -12.08
C PRO A 376 20.47 -4.85 -13.14
N MET A 377 19.90 -4.78 -14.34
CA MET A 377 20.43 -4.03 -15.46
C MET A 377 19.35 -3.10 -16.00
N GLY A 378 19.53 -1.82 -15.80
CA GLY A 378 18.57 -0.78 -16.20
C GLY A 378 19.28 0.50 -16.68
N SER A 379 18.54 1.60 -16.71
CA SER A 379 19.01 2.92 -17.19
C SER A 379 18.97 3.99 -16.08
N GLY A 380 18.91 3.59 -14.82
CA GLY A 380 18.78 4.48 -13.67
C GLY A 380 20.01 5.34 -13.39
N MET A 381 19.92 6.13 -12.30
CA MET A 381 21.02 7.00 -11.84
C MET A 381 22.28 6.23 -11.49
N TYR A 382 22.13 5.00 -11.00
CA TYR A 382 23.23 4.14 -10.60
C TYR A 382 23.17 2.80 -11.33
N THR A 383 24.33 2.17 -11.45
CA THR A 383 24.48 0.82 -12.00
C THR A 383 24.83 -0.14 -10.87
N PHE A 384 24.30 -1.35 -10.92
CA PHE A 384 24.57 -2.37 -9.93
C PHE A 384 25.98 -2.95 -10.12
N ASN A 385 26.73 -2.99 -9.03
CA ASN A 385 28.05 -3.59 -8.99
C ASN A 385 28.00 -5.00 -8.38
N LYS A 386 27.53 -5.11 -7.13
CA LYS A 386 27.40 -6.40 -6.42
C LYS A 386 26.48 -6.28 -5.20
N TYR A 387 26.04 -7.43 -4.70
CA TYR A 387 25.45 -7.59 -3.36
C TYR A 387 26.31 -8.57 -2.56
N SER A 388 26.72 -8.20 -1.38
CA SER A 388 27.52 -9.04 -0.48
C SER A 388 27.41 -8.58 0.97
N ASP A 389 27.22 -9.54 1.86
CA ASP A 389 27.26 -9.31 3.31
C ASP A 389 26.25 -8.24 3.80
N GLY A 390 25.02 -8.25 3.24
CA GLY A 390 23.98 -7.28 3.60
C GLY A 390 24.20 -5.87 3.02
N VAL A 391 25.09 -5.73 2.02
CA VAL A 391 25.36 -4.45 1.36
C VAL A 391 25.22 -4.58 -0.16
N VAL A 392 24.39 -3.70 -0.74
CA VAL A 392 24.30 -3.49 -2.19
C VAL A 392 25.27 -2.35 -2.56
N TYR A 393 26.15 -2.61 -3.50
CA TYR A 393 27.13 -1.66 -4.02
C TYR A 393 26.69 -1.16 -5.39
N LEU A 394 26.58 0.15 -5.54
CA LEU A 394 26.17 0.83 -6.75
C LEU A 394 27.24 1.83 -7.20
N ASP A 395 27.43 1.96 -8.51
CA ASP A 395 28.32 2.92 -9.14
C ASP A 395 27.50 3.95 -9.95
N ALA A 396 27.92 5.22 -9.96
CA ALA A 396 27.24 6.27 -10.71
C ALA A 396 27.13 5.92 -12.21
N ASN A 397 25.96 6.11 -12.79
CA ASN A 397 25.75 5.97 -14.23
C ASN A 397 26.17 7.27 -14.95
N PRO A 398 27.28 7.28 -15.69
CA PRO A 398 27.77 8.50 -16.35
C PRO A 398 26.90 8.95 -17.52
N THR A 399 25.99 8.09 -17.98
CA THR A 399 25.09 8.35 -19.12
C THR A 399 23.65 8.53 -18.68
N TYR A 400 23.40 8.76 -17.38
CA TYR A 400 22.05 9.01 -16.91
C TYR A 400 21.45 10.25 -17.59
N PHE A 401 20.25 10.13 -18.13
CA PHE A 401 19.65 11.11 -19.03
C PHE A 401 19.43 12.50 -18.42
N ASP A 402 19.20 12.57 -17.09
CA ASP A 402 19.03 13.84 -16.35
C ASP A 402 20.29 14.26 -15.59
N GLY A 403 21.45 13.90 -16.12
CA GLY A 403 22.75 14.27 -15.59
C GLY A 403 23.40 13.19 -14.71
N ALA A 404 24.68 12.95 -14.97
CA ALA A 404 25.46 11.96 -14.21
C ALA A 404 25.47 12.29 -12.70
N PRO A 405 25.26 11.30 -11.80
CA PRO A 405 25.38 11.52 -10.37
C PRO A 405 26.73 12.10 -9.96
N LYS A 406 26.71 13.04 -9.01
CA LYS A 406 27.92 13.66 -8.47
C LYS A 406 28.63 12.75 -7.46
N ILE A 407 27.89 11.88 -6.79
CA ILE A 407 28.40 10.87 -5.85
C ILE A 407 28.77 9.62 -6.64
N ALA A 408 30.06 9.26 -6.62
CA ALA A 408 30.59 8.18 -7.46
C ALA A 408 30.06 6.79 -7.06
N HIS A 409 29.87 6.55 -5.77
CA HIS A 409 29.50 5.25 -5.22
C HIS A 409 28.40 5.38 -4.18
N VAL A 410 27.42 4.47 -4.20
CA VAL A 410 26.38 4.33 -3.18
C VAL A 410 26.42 2.91 -2.63
N ASN A 411 26.49 2.80 -1.32
CA ASN A 411 26.36 1.54 -0.59
C ASN A 411 25.05 1.55 0.16
N MET A 412 24.11 0.70 -0.21
CA MET A 412 22.86 0.48 0.53
C MET A 412 23.10 -0.64 1.52
N LYS A 413 23.02 -0.32 2.81
CA LYS A 413 23.44 -1.21 3.90
C LYS A 413 22.25 -1.63 4.73
N GLU A 414 22.10 -2.94 4.90
CA GLU A 414 21.15 -3.51 5.83
C GLU A 414 21.42 -3.01 7.26
N THR A 415 20.41 -2.41 7.89
CA THR A 415 20.56 -1.76 9.20
C THR A 415 19.33 -2.04 10.04
N GLN A 416 19.53 -2.49 11.27
CA GLN A 416 18.45 -2.66 12.22
C GLN A 416 17.90 -1.31 12.66
N GLU A 417 16.60 -1.23 12.95
CA GLU A 417 15.93 0.02 13.31
C GLU A 417 16.63 0.76 14.46
N ALA A 418 16.99 0.02 15.52
CA ALA A 418 17.66 0.58 16.69
C ALA A 418 19.07 1.17 16.41
N ASP A 419 19.67 0.80 15.28
CA ASP A 419 21.04 1.22 14.91
C ASP A 419 21.04 2.41 13.93
N LYS A 420 19.90 2.83 13.39
CA LYS A 420 19.82 3.89 12.37
C LYS A 420 20.36 5.23 12.89
N VAL A 421 19.83 5.75 13.99
CA VAL A 421 20.24 7.05 14.55
C VAL A 421 21.70 7.01 15.05
N THR A 422 22.05 5.95 15.79
CA THR A 422 23.41 5.77 16.30
C THR A 422 24.43 5.52 15.21
N GLY A 423 24.03 4.88 14.10
CA GLY A 423 24.87 4.67 12.91
C GLY A 423 25.23 5.99 12.20
N VAL A 424 24.26 6.89 12.07
CA VAL A 424 24.51 8.24 11.52
C VAL A 424 25.42 9.03 12.47
N GLN A 425 25.17 9.00 13.79
CA GLN A 425 26.03 9.62 14.78
C GLN A 425 27.47 9.12 14.72
N ALA A 426 27.66 7.81 14.52
CA ALA A 426 28.97 7.18 14.48
C ALA A 426 29.68 7.32 13.11
N GLY A 427 29.00 7.86 12.07
CA GLY A 427 29.52 7.97 10.71
C GLY A 427 29.65 6.63 9.97
N THR A 428 28.90 5.60 10.37
CA THR A 428 28.83 4.30 9.66
C THR A 428 27.69 4.25 8.65
N ILE A 429 26.81 5.23 8.70
CA ILE A 429 25.67 5.50 7.80
C ILE A 429 25.66 7.00 7.57
N ASP A 430 25.36 7.42 6.35
CA ASP A 430 25.25 8.83 5.98
C ASP A 430 23.79 9.30 5.94
N ILE A 431 22.86 8.42 5.54
CA ILE A 431 21.43 8.71 5.45
C ILE A 431 20.64 7.51 5.99
N ALA A 432 19.62 7.78 6.81
CA ALA A 432 18.70 6.77 7.30
C ALA A 432 17.27 7.33 7.47
N ASP A 433 16.28 6.43 7.41
CA ASP A 433 14.86 6.69 7.65
C ASP A 433 14.43 5.93 8.93
N PRO A 434 14.65 6.49 10.14
CA PRO A 434 14.21 5.86 11.38
C PRO A 434 12.68 5.98 11.56
N SER A 435 12.09 5.06 12.31
CA SER A 435 10.71 5.17 12.79
C SER A 435 10.61 6.40 13.70
N TYR A 436 10.04 7.49 13.18
CA TYR A 436 10.12 8.78 13.84
C TYR A 436 9.03 8.93 14.92
N SER A 437 9.47 9.18 16.14
CA SER A 437 8.66 9.40 17.33
C SER A 437 9.24 10.56 18.14
N LEU A 438 8.52 10.99 19.17
CA LEU A 438 9.03 11.99 20.12
C LEU A 438 10.34 11.53 20.76
N GLU A 439 10.45 10.22 21.12
CA GLU A 439 11.67 9.66 21.70
C GLU A 439 12.88 9.75 20.73
N VAL A 440 12.66 9.47 19.45
CA VAL A 440 13.72 9.59 18.43
C VAL A 440 14.09 11.06 18.19
N ALA A 441 13.11 11.97 18.20
CA ALA A 441 13.37 13.41 18.10
C ALA A 441 14.22 13.91 19.28
N ASP A 442 13.88 13.52 20.51
CA ASP A 442 14.65 13.84 21.72
C ASP A 442 16.07 13.25 21.66
N GLN A 443 16.22 12.02 21.20
CA GLN A 443 17.52 11.38 21.02
C GLN A 443 18.41 12.18 20.04
N ILE A 444 17.83 12.63 18.91
CA ILE A 444 18.55 13.43 17.91
C ILE A 444 18.92 14.79 18.49
N ALA A 445 18.03 15.44 19.25
CA ALA A 445 18.30 16.71 19.93
C ALA A 445 19.44 16.57 20.94
N ASP A 446 19.46 15.49 21.73
CA ASP A 446 20.54 15.18 22.68
C ASP A 446 21.88 14.98 21.97
N ILE A 447 21.91 14.24 20.85
CA ILE A 447 23.11 14.04 20.03
C ILE A 447 23.63 15.38 19.46
N ASN A 448 22.72 16.20 18.97
CA ASN A 448 23.05 17.50 18.41
C ASN A 448 23.43 18.54 19.48
N GLY A 449 22.95 18.37 20.73
CA GLY A 449 23.04 19.37 21.79
C GLY A 449 22.25 20.65 21.52
N VAL A 450 21.33 20.60 20.58
CA VAL A 450 20.41 21.70 20.18
C VAL A 450 19.07 21.10 19.75
N GLU A 451 17.99 21.85 20.03
CA GLU A 451 16.67 21.53 19.54
C GLU A 451 16.51 21.87 18.05
N GLY A 452 15.57 21.19 17.38
CA GLY A 452 15.19 21.42 15.99
C GLY A 452 15.83 20.46 14.99
N ASN A 453 15.53 20.68 13.73
CA ASN A 453 15.83 19.73 12.64
C ASN A 453 17.24 19.90 12.05
N ASP A 454 17.88 21.06 12.23
CA ASP A 454 19.22 21.35 11.70
C ASP A 454 20.23 21.32 12.85
N GLY A 455 20.98 20.23 12.96
CA GLY A 455 21.98 20.05 13.99
C GLY A 455 23.40 19.88 13.44
N PRO A 456 24.43 20.03 14.30
CA PRO A 456 25.83 19.91 13.86
C PRO A 456 26.25 18.47 13.53
N VAL A 457 25.53 17.47 14.00
CA VAL A 457 25.82 16.04 13.78
C VAL A 457 24.80 15.42 12.83
N ILE A 458 23.51 15.64 13.12
CA ILE A 458 22.38 15.10 12.37
C ILE A 458 21.49 16.23 11.90
N THR A 459 21.20 16.26 10.62
CA THR A 459 20.13 17.08 10.03
C THR A 459 18.94 16.21 9.74
N THR A 460 17.75 16.60 10.18
CA THR A 460 16.49 15.89 9.96
C THR A 460 15.66 16.59 8.89
N ARG A 461 15.05 15.84 8.00
CA ARG A 461 14.05 16.33 7.06
C ARG A 461 12.78 15.52 7.25
N LEU A 462 11.70 16.22 7.53
CA LEU A 462 10.38 15.64 7.75
C LEU A 462 9.58 15.68 6.45
N LYS A 463 8.80 14.64 6.23
CA LYS A 463 7.74 14.56 5.22
C LYS A 463 6.53 13.88 5.84
N ASP A 464 5.34 14.20 5.35
CA ASP A 464 4.14 13.51 5.80
C ASP A 464 4.15 12.04 5.33
N TYR A 465 3.72 11.14 6.21
CA TYR A 465 3.49 9.74 5.85
C TYR A 465 2.37 9.63 4.82
N ARG A 466 2.49 8.70 3.88
CA ARG A 466 1.52 8.51 2.79
C ARG A 466 0.24 7.83 3.22
N GLY A 467 -0.16 7.93 4.45
CA GLY A 467 -1.34 7.30 5.01
C GLY A 467 -1.88 8.11 6.17
N TYR A 468 -2.96 7.62 6.77
CA TYR A 468 -3.56 8.28 7.93
C TYR A 468 -4.24 7.27 8.85
N GLY A 469 -4.26 7.58 10.14
CA GLY A 469 -4.98 6.83 11.16
C GLY A 469 -6.41 7.30 11.32
N TYR A 470 -7.33 6.38 11.52
CA TYR A 470 -8.76 6.67 11.67
C TYR A 470 -9.43 5.82 12.75
N ILE A 471 -10.59 6.30 13.21
CA ILE A 471 -11.52 5.55 14.05
C ILE A 471 -12.80 5.33 13.26
N ALA A 472 -13.30 4.10 13.23
CA ALA A 472 -14.48 3.72 12.45
C ALA A 472 -15.63 3.21 13.30
N LEU A 473 -16.87 3.35 12.78
CA LEU A 473 -18.08 2.70 13.25
C LEU A 473 -18.77 1.96 12.09
N SER A 474 -19.17 0.73 12.31
CA SER A 474 -19.94 -0.05 11.35
C SER A 474 -21.39 0.49 11.27
N ALA A 475 -21.80 0.97 10.10
CA ALA A 475 -23.18 1.39 9.89
C ALA A 475 -24.16 0.25 10.14
N LYS A 476 -23.80 -0.98 9.79
CA LYS A 476 -24.59 -2.20 10.02
C LYS A 476 -24.81 -2.49 11.50
N ASN A 477 -23.81 -2.27 12.37
CA ASN A 477 -23.86 -2.67 13.77
C ASN A 477 -24.20 -1.49 14.71
N VAL A 478 -24.01 -0.24 14.27
CA VAL A 478 -24.32 0.99 15.01
C VAL A 478 -25.42 1.76 14.29
N ASN A 479 -26.65 1.36 14.54
CA ASN A 479 -27.85 1.91 13.87
C ASN A 479 -29.06 1.95 14.79
N VAL A 480 -30.11 2.64 14.34
CA VAL A 480 -31.42 2.74 14.98
C VAL A 480 -32.46 2.03 14.10
N GLY A 481 -33.25 1.16 14.71
CA GLY A 481 -34.34 0.49 14.04
C GLY A 481 -33.94 -0.52 12.96
N GLY A 482 -32.67 -0.87 12.83
CA GLY A 482 -32.16 -1.76 11.78
C GLY A 482 -32.02 -1.08 10.40
N ASP A 483 -32.07 0.25 10.34
CA ASP A 483 -31.91 1.04 9.12
C ASP A 483 -30.60 1.88 9.20
N PRO A 484 -29.47 1.40 8.67
CA PRO A 484 -28.19 2.08 8.74
C PRO A 484 -28.15 3.47 8.06
N SER A 485 -28.97 3.66 7.03
CA SER A 485 -29.00 4.89 6.21
C SER A 485 -29.90 5.98 6.79
N SER A 486 -30.77 5.63 7.74
CA SER A 486 -31.71 6.60 8.36
C SER A 486 -30.96 7.74 9.05
N GLN A 487 -31.57 8.94 9.05
CA GLN A 487 -31.00 10.10 9.75
C GLN A 487 -30.76 9.79 11.24
N ALA A 488 -31.67 9.08 11.89
CA ALA A 488 -31.51 8.66 13.28
C ALA A 488 -30.27 7.80 13.51
N SER A 489 -29.92 6.90 12.57
CA SER A 489 -28.71 6.10 12.63
C SER A 489 -27.44 6.92 12.41
N LYS A 490 -27.47 7.85 11.46
CA LYS A 490 -26.38 8.81 11.22
C LYS A 490 -26.15 9.69 12.47
N ASP A 491 -27.23 10.19 13.09
CA ASP A 491 -27.16 11.03 14.30
C ASP A 491 -26.60 10.25 15.50
N LEU A 492 -26.95 8.97 15.66
CA LEU A 492 -26.36 8.10 16.67
C LEU A 492 -24.82 8.00 16.51
N ARG A 493 -24.35 7.73 15.30
CA ARG A 493 -22.91 7.63 15.03
C ARG A 493 -22.21 8.98 15.19
N LYS A 494 -22.84 10.07 14.72
CA LYS A 494 -22.31 11.44 14.92
C LYS A 494 -22.24 11.81 16.40
N ALA A 495 -23.20 11.41 17.24
CA ALA A 495 -23.15 11.65 18.68
C ALA A 495 -21.87 11.09 19.30
N ILE A 496 -21.48 9.85 18.90
CA ILE A 496 -20.28 9.18 19.40
C ILE A 496 -19.02 9.87 18.82
N MET A 497 -18.98 10.08 17.49
CA MET A 497 -17.81 10.64 16.79
C MET A 497 -17.52 12.07 17.22
N THR A 498 -18.53 12.90 17.49
CA THR A 498 -18.34 14.29 17.95
C THR A 498 -17.60 14.36 19.26
N VAL A 499 -17.87 13.45 20.20
CA VAL A 499 -17.15 13.41 21.47
C VAL A 499 -15.72 12.91 21.27
N ILE A 500 -15.53 11.85 20.48
CA ILE A 500 -14.18 11.33 20.19
C ILE A 500 -13.33 12.39 19.49
N ALA A 501 -13.88 13.07 18.49
CA ALA A 501 -13.19 14.12 17.72
C ALA A 501 -12.63 15.25 18.58
N ALA A 502 -13.33 15.60 19.68
CA ALA A 502 -12.89 16.66 20.57
C ALA A 502 -11.58 16.37 21.31
N TYR A 503 -11.23 15.08 21.49
CA TYR A 503 -10.03 14.66 22.21
C TYR A 503 -8.86 14.29 21.30
N ARG A 504 -8.98 14.43 19.97
CA ARG A 504 -7.92 14.04 19.03
C ARG A 504 -6.61 14.76 19.28
N ASP A 505 -6.66 16.10 19.42
CA ASP A 505 -5.46 16.93 19.60
C ASP A 505 -4.67 16.46 20.83
N GLU A 506 -5.33 16.33 21.99
CA GLU A 506 -4.67 15.90 23.22
C GLU A 506 -4.04 14.50 23.10
N GLY A 507 -4.74 13.54 22.49
CA GLY A 507 -4.24 12.18 22.32
C GLY A 507 -3.04 12.12 21.38
N ILE A 508 -3.10 12.83 20.26
CA ILE A 508 -2.03 12.84 19.27
C ILE A 508 -0.82 13.63 19.76
N ASP A 509 -1.02 14.80 20.35
CA ASP A 509 0.07 15.63 20.91
C ASP A 509 0.82 14.89 22.02
N SER A 510 0.11 14.11 22.85
CA SER A 510 0.76 13.35 23.93
C SER A 510 1.61 12.20 23.45
N TYR A 511 1.32 11.64 22.27
CA TYR A 511 2.03 10.47 21.70
C TYR A 511 3.11 10.87 20.71
N TYR A 512 2.80 11.80 19.81
CA TYR A 512 3.67 12.21 18.71
C TYR A 512 4.28 13.61 18.87
N GLY A 513 3.73 14.48 19.75
CA GLY A 513 4.11 15.90 19.76
C GLY A 513 3.90 16.53 18.38
N ASP A 514 4.90 17.29 17.93
CA ASP A 514 4.89 17.98 16.63
C ASP A 514 5.16 17.02 15.44
N THR A 515 5.31 15.70 15.66
CA THR A 515 5.62 14.73 14.60
C THR A 515 4.38 14.12 13.95
N ALA A 516 3.19 14.57 14.33
CA ALA A 516 1.93 14.24 13.67
C ALA A 516 0.97 15.43 13.71
N SER A 517 -0.01 15.42 12.83
CA SER A 517 -1.07 16.41 12.76
C SER A 517 -2.45 15.76 12.75
N VAL A 518 -3.46 16.43 13.30
CA VAL A 518 -4.85 16.03 13.18
C VAL A 518 -5.37 16.36 11.79
N ILE A 519 -6.04 15.40 11.15
CA ILE A 519 -6.67 15.57 9.83
C ILE A 519 -8.20 15.54 9.94
N ASN A 520 -8.89 16.11 8.97
CA ASN A 520 -10.34 16.34 9.04
C ASN A 520 -11.13 15.69 7.90
N TYR A 521 -10.47 15.15 6.88
CA TYR A 521 -11.11 14.45 5.79
C TYR A 521 -10.55 13.03 5.66
N PRO A 522 -11.34 12.05 5.20
CA PRO A 522 -10.89 10.66 5.06
C PRO A 522 -10.00 10.47 3.82
N VAL A 523 -8.89 11.18 3.82
CA VAL A 523 -7.85 11.15 2.79
C VAL A 523 -6.53 11.65 3.41
N SER A 524 -5.40 11.12 2.96
CA SER A 524 -4.09 11.65 3.36
C SER A 524 -3.91 13.09 2.86
N ASN A 525 -3.36 13.98 3.67
CA ASN A 525 -3.01 15.35 3.25
C ASN A 525 -1.97 15.39 2.12
N THR A 526 -1.27 14.27 1.87
CA THR A 526 -0.34 14.14 0.74
C THR A 526 -1.05 13.97 -0.60
N SER A 527 -2.35 13.62 -0.60
CA SER A 527 -3.14 13.47 -1.81
C SER A 527 -3.46 14.82 -2.44
N TRP A 528 -3.40 14.87 -3.77
CA TRP A 528 -3.84 16.05 -4.52
C TRP A 528 -5.34 16.37 -4.32
N ALA A 529 -6.16 15.39 -3.95
CA ALA A 529 -7.59 15.58 -3.66
C ALA A 529 -7.86 16.06 -2.24
N ALA A 530 -6.86 16.10 -1.36
CA ALA A 530 -7.06 16.52 0.03
C ALA A 530 -7.50 17.99 0.10
N PRO A 531 -8.61 18.31 0.80
CA PRO A 531 -8.99 19.69 1.07
C PRO A 531 -7.94 20.39 1.96
N SER A 532 -7.58 21.61 1.58
CA SER A 532 -6.68 22.46 2.36
C SER A 532 -7.47 23.30 3.36
N VAL A 533 -6.85 23.64 4.51
CA VAL A 533 -7.43 24.55 5.49
C VAL A 533 -7.73 25.95 4.92
N THR A 534 -7.15 26.29 3.79
CA THR A 534 -7.38 27.55 3.06
C THR A 534 -8.49 27.46 2.03
N ASP A 535 -9.02 26.28 1.75
CA ASP A 535 -10.06 26.08 0.75
C ASP A 535 -11.41 26.60 1.27
N ASP A 536 -12.18 27.23 0.39
CA ASP A 536 -13.53 27.67 0.72
C ASP A 536 -14.39 26.47 1.15
N GLY A 537 -15.06 26.61 2.30
CA GLY A 537 -15.92 25.56 2.85
C GLY A 537 -15.15 24.39 3.50
N TYR A 538 -13.85 24.57 3.85
CA TYR A 538 -13.15 23.59 4.70
C TYR A 538 -13.85 23.44 6.05
N LYS A 539 -14.02 22.20 6.50
CA LYS A 539 -14.69 21.88 7.76
C LYS A 539 -13.80 21.02 8.65
N ILE A 540 -13.86 21.28 9.95
CA ILE A 540 -13.29 20.37 10.95
C ILE A 540 -14.28 19.20 11.12
N ALA A 541 -13.78 17.97 11.09
CA ALA A 541 -14.61 16.78 11.22
C ALA A 541 -15.34 16.76 12.58
N TYR A 542 -16.67 16.54 12.55
CA TYR A 542 -17.57 16.42 13.71
C TYR A 542 -17.51 17.63 14.65
N SER A 543 -17.42 18.83 14.10
CA SER A 543 -17.36 20.12 14.83
C SER A 543 -18.67 20.90 14.80
N THR A 544 -19.78 20.27 14.43
CA THR A 544 -21.10 20.92 14.38
C THR A 544 -22.10 20.27 15.33
N ASP A 545 -23.12 21.03 15.73
CA ASP A 545 -24.28 20.49 16.41
C ASP A 545 -25.30 19.87 15.40
N VAL A 546 -26.42 19.35 15.89
CA VAL A 546 -27.45 18.71 15.08
C VAL A 546 -28.14 19.67 14.11
N ASP A 547 -28.12 20.96 14.39
CA ASP A 547 -28.65 22.04 13.54
C ASP A 547 -27.62 22.55 12.52
N GLY A 548 -26.41 22.00 12.52
CA GLY A 548 -25.30 22.36 11.63
C GLY A 548 -24.51 23.62 12.06
N ASN A 549 -24.68 24.10 13.30
CA ASN A 549 -23.89 25.23 13.80
C ASN A 549 -22.54 24.74 14.32
N ASP A 550 -21.48 25.52 14.06
CA ASP A 550 -20.14 25.24 14.59
C ASP A 550 -20.16 25.28 16.13
N ILE A 551 -19.58 24.23 16.74
CA ILE A 551 -19.48 24.11 18.21
C ILE A 551 -18.13 24.57 18.75
N TYR A 552 -17.17 24.85 17.88
CA TYR A 552 -15.83 25.31 18.24
C TYR A 552 -15.52 26.69 17.68
N THR A 553 -14.69 27.43 18.41
CA THR A 553 -14.03 28.66 17.93
C THR A 553 -12.51 28.48 18.03
N SER A 554 -11.76 29.25 17.24
CA SER A 554 -10.29 29.15 17.18
C SER A 554 -9.59 29.47 18.49
N ASP A 555 -10.24 30.20 19.40
CA ASP A 555 -9.73 30.62 20.70
C ASP A 555 -10.30 29.84 21.89
N MET A 556 -11.11 28.77 21.59
CA MET A 556 -11.76 27.96 22.62
C MET A 556 -10.73 27.12 23.37
N LYS A 557 -10.81 27.10 24.69
CA LYS A 557 -9.97 26.22 25.52
C LYS A 557 -10.45 24.78 25.41
N SER A 558 -9.54 23.84 25.64
CA SER A 558 -9.83 22.40 25.56
C SER A 558 -11.00 22.00 26.45
N GLU A 559 -11.08 22.48 27.68
CA GLU A 559 -12.20 22.19 28.61
C GLU A 559 -13.56 22.64 28.06
N ASP A 560 -13.61 23.83 27.45
CA ASP A 560 -14.81 24.39 26.84
C ASP A 560 -15.18 23.62 25.56
N LYS A 561 -14.17 23.17 24.77
CA LYS A 561 -14.32 22.32 23.60
C LYS A 561 -14.95 20.97 23.97
N TYR A 562 -14.47 20.33 25.04
CA TYR A 562 -15.02 19.05 25.51
C TYR A 562 -16.48 19.19 25.99
N ALA A 563 -16.79 20.27 26.72
CA ALA A 563 -18.15 20.56 27.16
C ALA A 563 -19.09 20.83 25.98
N ALA A 564 -18.63 21.59 24.97
CA ALA A 564 -19.42 21.86 23.75
C ALA A 564 -19.70 20.56 22.97
N ALA A 565 -18.71 19.68 22.83
CA ALA A 565 -18.88 18.38 22.17
C ALA A 565 -19.91 17.49 22.89
N LEU A 566 -19.86 17.42 24.23
CA LEU A 566 -20.85 16.66 25.01
C LEU A 566 -22.27 17.25 24.86
N GLN A 567 -22.41 18.57 24.82
CA GLN A 567 -23.71 19.21 24.62
C GLN A 567 -24.26 18.93 23.22
N ALA A 568 -23.40 18.97 22.17
CA ALA A 568 -23.78 18.62 20.81
C ALA A 568 -24.18 17.14 20.71
N ALA A 569 -23.42 16.24 21.35
CA ALA A 569 -23.73 14.83 21.40
C ALA A 569 -25.11 14.53 22.02
N LEU A 570 -25.50 15.24 23.09
CA LEU A 570 -26.85 15.13 23.65
C LEU A 570 -27.94 15.49 22.64
N GLY A 571 -27.73 16.54 21.83
CA GLY A 571 -28.63 16.90 20.73
C GLY A 571 -28.73 15.84 19.66
N TYR A 572 -27.61 15.25 19.26
CA TYR A 572 -27.59 14.13 18.31
C TYR A 572 -28.23 12.87 18.88
N PHE A 573 -28.02 12.52 20.15
CA PHE A 573 -28.74 11.40 20.79
C PHE A 573 -30.24 11.63 20.83
N GLU A 574 -30.70 12.86 21.12
CA GLU A 574 -32.15 13.19 21.09
C GLU A 574 -32.70 13.05 19.66
N ALA A 575 -32.00 13.55 18.63
CA ALA A 575 -32.37 13.41 17.22
C ALA A 575 -32.36 11.94 16.76
N ALA A 576 -31.45 11.12 17.29
CA ALA A 576 -31.41 9.67 17.07
C ALA A 576 -32.59 8.92 17.79
N GLY A 577 -33.39 9.61 18.57
CA GLY A 577 -34.52 9.02 19.27
C GLY A 577 -34.23 8.46 20.66
N TYR A 578 -33.02 8.76 21.21
CA TYR A 578 -32.72 8.42 22.60
C TYR A 578 -33.51 9.33 23.54
N THR A 579 -33.85 8.80 24.72
CA THR A 579 -34.45 9.63 25.77
C THR A 579 -33.34 10.40 26.50
N VAL A 580 -33.42 11.73 26.43
CA VAL A 580 -32.48 12.61 27.12
C VAL A 580 -33.24 13.39 28.20
N GLU A 581 -32.85 13.20 29.47
CA GLU A 581 -33.48 13.85 30.62
C GLU A 581 -32.42 14.47 31.53
N ASN A 582 -32.51 15.75 31.84
CA ASN A 582 -31.59 16.48 32.70
C ASN A 582 -30.11 16.38 32.28
N GLY A 583 -29.86 16.38 30.97
CA GLY A 583 -28.50 16.25 30.42
C GLY A 583 -27.93 14.82 30.50
N GLN A 584 -28.80 13.81 30.64
CA GLN A 584 -28.46 12.41 30.68
C GLN A 584 -29.21 11.62 29.62
N VAL A 585 -28.52 10.74 28.91
CA VAL A 585 -29.10 9.73 28.05
C VAL A 585 -29.62 8.59 28.96
N THR A 586 -30.89 8.35 28.98
CA THR A 586 -31.54 7.43 29.95
C THR A 586 -32.14 6.17 29.33
N ALA A 587 -32.44 6.22 28.01
CA ALA A 587 -32.93 5.04 27.29
C ALA A 587 -32.58 5.15 25.79
N ALA A 588 -32.28 3.99 25.20
CA ALA A 588 -32.09 3.84 23.75
C ALA A 588 -33.41 3.60 23.02
N PRO A 589 -33.58 4.06 21.77
CA PRO A 589 -34.70 3.69 20.93
C PRO A 589 -34.64 2.20 20.50
N ALA A 590 -35.69 1.69 19.93
CA ALA A 590 -35.73 0.30 19.46
C ALA A 590 -34.64 0.01 18.43
N GLY A 591 -33.89 -1.07 18.63
CA GLY A 591 -32.84 -1.51 17.76
C GLY A 591 -31.46 -0.85 18.02
N ALA A 592 -31.41 0.18 18.88
CA ALA A 592 -30.15 0.77 19.34
C ALA A 592 -29.76 0.33 20.76
N LYS A 593 -28.53 0.60 21.17
CA LYS A 593 -27.97 0.20 22.47
C LYS A 593 -27.56 1.42 23.30
N MET A 594 -27.42 1.24 24.60
CA MET A 594 -26.84 2.23 25.54
C MET A 594 -25.32 2.08 25.65
N GLU A 595 -24.76 1.04 25.04
CA GLU A 595 -23.33 0.71 25.05
C GLU A 595 -22.91 0.21 23.68
N TYR A 596 -21.77 0.71 23.21
CA TYR A 596 -21.08 0.24 22.01
C TYR A 596 -19.59 0.05 22.31
N GLN A 597 -18.93 -0.79 21.50
CA GLN A 597 -17.53 -1.14 21.67
C GLN A 597 -16.73 -0.69 20.45
N ILE A 598 -15.52 -0.12 20.71
CA ILE A 598 -14.50 0.12 19.71
C ILE A 598 -13.28 -0.75 20.04
N ASN A 599 -12.85 -1.55 19.03
CA ASN A 599 -11.66 -2.37 19.11
C ASN A 599 -10.43 -1.55 18.69
N ILE A 600 -9.32 -1.67 19.42
CA ILE A 600 -8.05 -1.03 19.12
C ILE A 600 -6.91 -2.01 19.35
N GLY A 601 -5.91 -2.02 18.47
CA GLY A 601 -4.67 -2.77 18.67
C GLY A 601 -3.64 -1.88 19.38
N ALA A 602 -3.63 -1.93 20.71
CA ALA A 602 -2.72 -1.16 21.56
C ALA A 602 -1.90 -2.11 22.45
N ASP A 603 -1.54 -3.27 21.91
CA ASP A 603 -0.72 -4.33 22.53
C ASP A 603 -1.22 -4.83 23.90
N GLY A 604 -2.51 -4.59 24.21
CA GLY A 604 -3.12 -4.91 25.51
C GLY A 604 -2.62 -4.05 26.68
N ASN A 605 -1.89 -2.98 26.39
CA ASN A 605 -1.28 -2.10 27.39
C ASN A 605 -1.52 -0.60 27.12
N GLY A 606 -2.29 -0.27 26.05
CA GLY A 606 -2.62 1.08 25.68
C GLY A 606 -1.59 1.79 24.80
N ASP A 607 -0.63 1.09 24.22
CA ASP A 607 0.42 1.67 23.38
C ASP A 607 -0.09 1.92 21.95
N HIS A 608 -0.91 2.96 21.81
CA HIS A 608 -1.41 3.43 20.51
C HIS A 608 -1.84 4.90 20.60
N PRO A 609 -1.53 5.77 19.61
CA PRO A 609 -1.86 7.20 19.65
C PRO A 609 -3.35 7.48 19.87
N SER A 610 -4.27 6.67 19.34
CA SER A 610 -5.71 6.85 19.51
C SER A 610 -6.27 6.29 20.83
N PHE A 611 -5.46 5.57 21.65
CA PHE A 611 -5.95 4.94 22.86
C PHE A 611 -6.38 5.98 23.91
N GLN A 612 -5.57 7.01 24.13
CA GLN A 612 -5.90 8.09 25.06
C GLN A 612 -7.14 8.87 24.57
N THR A 613 -7.22 9.18 23.28
CA THR A 613 -8.39 9.83 22.67
C THR A 613 -9.66 9.05 22.98
N LEU A 614 -9.68 7.74 22.76
CA LEU A 614 -10.85 6.89 23.01
C LEU A 614 -11.18 6.77 24.48
N THR A 615 -10.20 6.60 25.36
CA THR A 615 -10.42 6.44 26.80
C THR A 615 -10.95 7.74 27.43
N ASN A 616 -10.45 8.90 27.00
CA ASN A 616 -10.97 10.23 27.44
C ASN A 616 -12.41 10.43 26.94
N ALA A 617 -12.70 10.14 25.68
CA ALA A 617 -14.05 10.22 25.13
C ALA A 617 -15.02 9.27 25.82
N ALA A 618 -14.60 8.04 26.11
CA ALA A 618 -15.41 7.06 26.85
C ALA A 618 -15.74 7.55 28.27
N ALA A 619 -14.76 8.13 28.97
CA ALA A 619 -14.97 8.73 30.28
C ALA A 619 -15.97 9.89 30.21
N ALA A 620 -15.87 10.74 29.19
CA ALA A 620 -16.76 11.87 28.96
C ALA A 620 -18.19 11.41 28.64
N LEU A 621 -18.39 10.50 27.71
CA LEU A 621 -19.70 9.91 27.36
C LEU A 621 -20.39 9.27 28.55
N LYS A 622 -19.64 8.64 29.44
CA LYS A 622 -20.16 8.06 30.67
C LYS A 622 -20.77 9.12 31.60
N THR A 623 -20.28 10.34 31.59
CA THR A 623 -20.84 11.45 32.40
C THR A 623 -22.23 11.84 31.97
N ILE A 624 -22.61 11.59 30.72
CA ILE A 624 -23.95 11.85 30.17
C ILE A 624 -24.81 10.58 30.06
N GLY A 625 -24.41 9.46 30.70
CA GLY A 625 -25.18 8.24 30.78
C GLY A 625 -25.05 7.28 29.59
N PHE A 626 -24.10 7.50 28.68
CA PHE A 626 -23.83 6.62 27.55
C PHE A 626 -22.49 5.89 27.76
N THR A 627 -22.42 4.62 27.40
CA THR A 627 -21.20 3.81 27.57
C THR A 627 -20.51 3.58 26.22
N LEU A 628 -19.24 3.93 26.16
CA LEU A 628 -18.31 3.51 25.11
C LEU A 628 -17.25 2.60 25.74
N THR A 629 -17.17 1.34 25.27
CA THR A 629 -16.16 0.39 25.73
C THR A 629 -14.99 0.41 24.74
N VAL A 630 -13.79 0.62 25.26
CA VAL A 630 -12.54 0.54 24.49
C VAL A 630 -11.94 -0.84 24.76
N ASN A 631 -11.90 -1.68 23.73
CA ASN A 631 -11.36 -3.03 23.82
C ASN A 631 -9.97 -3.07 23.20
N ASP A 632 -8.95 -3.11 24.08
CA ASP A 632 -7.55 -3.18 23.65
C ASP A 632 -7.18 -4.62 23.33
N MET A 633 -6.91 -4.89 22.06
CA MET A 633 -6.58 -6.21 21.53
C MET A 633 -5.05 -6.34 21.41
N ALA A 634 -4.51 -7.36 22.05
CA ALA A 634 -3.05 -7.60 22.05
C ALA A 634 -2.52 -8.07 20.69
N ASN A 635 -3.37 -8.63 19.84
CA ASN A 635 -2.99 -9.12 18.52
C ASN A 635 -3.66 -8.31 17.42
N ALA A 636 -2.88 -7.78 16.49
CA ALA A 636 -3.39 -7.04 15.33
C ALA A 636 -4.28 -7.91 14.41
N SER A 637 -3.97 -9.21 14.27
CA SER A 637 -4.78 -10.14 13.48
C SER A 637 -6.21 -10.29 14.01
N ASP A 638 -6.39 -10.30 15.34
CA ASP A 638 -7.74 -10.38 15.94
C ASP A 638 -8.54 -9.11 15.67
N LEU A 639 -7.87 -7.95 15.70
CA LEU A 639 -8.49 -6.67 15.34
C LEU A 639 -8.96 -6.70 13.87
N TYR A 640 -8.09 -7.12 12.94
CA TYR A 640 -8.43 -7.21 11.52
C TYR A 640 -9.59 -8.17 11.28
N ALA A 641 -9.53 -9.37 11.84
CA ALA A 641 -10.61 -10.35 11.73
C ALA A 641 -11.95 -9.81 12.26
N SER A 642 -11.93 -9.00 13.32
CA SER A 642 -13.14 -8.46 13.94
C SER A 642 -13.93 -7.53 13.02
N TYR A 643 -13.27 -6.65 12.26
CA TYR A 643 -13.97 -5.75 11.34
C TYR A 643 -14.14 -6.33 9.93
N GLN A 644 -13.21 -7.15 9.44
CA GLN A 644 -13.34 -7.82 8.14
C GLN A 644 -14.50 -8.82 8.12
N SER A 645 -14.73 -9.54 9.21
CA SER A 645 -15.92 -10.40 9.35
C SER A 645 -17.24 -9.65 9.48
N GLY A 646 -17.20 -8.31 9.64
CA GLY A 646 -18.38 -7.48 9.89
C GLY A 646 -18.97 -7.63 11.29
N ALA A 647 -18.22 -8.20 12.25
CA ALA A 647 -18.68 -8.38 13.64
C ALA A 647 -18.44 -7.13 14.51
N ALA A 648 -17.40 -6.34 14.24
CA ALA A 648 -17.06 -5.16 15.01
C ALA A 648 -18.15 -4.08 14.95
N GLU A 649 -18.41 -3.41 16.08
CA GLU A 649 -19.21 -2.18 16.14
C GLU A 649 -18.38 -0.96 15.74
N GLY A 650 -17.13 -0.91 16.20
CA GLY A 650 -16.14 0.07 15.80
C GLY A 650 -14.72 -0.47 15.92
N TRP A 651 -13.79 0.19 15.24
CA TRP A 651 -12.38 -0.18 15.25
C TRP A 651 -11.47 1.02 15.00
N VAL A 652 -10.20 0.85 15.34
CA VAL A 652 -9.12 1.78 15.00
C VAL A 652 -8.22 1.11 13.98
N ALA A 653 -7.91 1.81 12.91
CA ALA A 653 -6.98 1.31 11.88
C ALA A 653 -6.32 2.48 11.13
N ALA A 654 -5.54 2.16 10.10
CA ALA A 654 -4.92 3.14 9.22
C ALA A 654 -5.06 2.70 7.75
N TRP A 655 -5.17 3.68 6.87
CA TRP A 655 -5.08 3.46 5.42
C TRP A 655 -3.75 3.99 4.89
N GLN A 656 -3.18 3.26 3.94
CA GLN A 656 -2.11 3.75 3.10
C GLN A 656 -2.71 4.24 1.78
N SER A 657 -2.42 5.49 1.41
CA SER A 657 -2.96 6.10 0.21
C SER A 657 -2.25 5.63 -1.06
N THR A 658 -2.99 5.54 -2.14
CA THR A 658 -2.47 5.36 -3.51
C THR A 658 -2.20 6.72 -4.15
N ASN A 659 -1.52 6.77 -5.31
CA ASN A 659 -1.28 8.02 -6.05
C ASN A 659 -2.60 8.61 -6.56
N ASP A 660 -3.49 7.76 -7.09
CA ASP A 660 -4.87 8.16 -7.39
C ASP A 660 -5.72 8.01 -6.12
N PRO A 661 -6.48 9.04 -5.71
CA PRO A 661 -7.35 9.00 -4.53
C PRO A 661 -8.68 8.27 -4.78
N ASP A 662 -8.67 7.23 -5.59
CA ASP A 662 -9.86 6.43 -5.90
C ASP A 662 -10.50 5.85 -4.63
N MET A 663 -11.77 6.17 -4.41
CA MET A 663 -12.53 5.80 -3.22
C MET A 663 -13.39 4.54 -3.41
N TYR A 664 -13.38 3.94 -4.60
CA TYR A 664 -14.30 2.85 -4.94
C TYR A 664 -14.16 1.65 -4.00
N GLN A 665 -12.94 1.20 -3.80
CA GLN A 665 -12.68 0.01 -3.00
C GLN A 665 -13.15 0.15 -1.55
N LEU A 666 -13.03 1.36 -0.98
CA LEU A 666 -13.25 1.61 0.45
C LEU A 666 -14.70 2.00 0.76
N TYR A 667 -15.37 2.76 -0.12
CA TYR A 667 -16.62 3.44 0.24
C TYR A 667 -17.80 3.17 -0.71
N HIS A 668 -17.53 2.69 -1.94
CA HIS A 668 -18.64 2.30 -2.83
C HIS A 668 -19.38 1.09 -2.24
N SER A 669 -20.70 1.02 -2.36
CA SER A 669 -21.53 -0.06 -1.81
C SER A 669 -21.10 -1.47 -2.25
N LYS A 670 -20.41 -1.58 -3.40
CA LYS A 670 -19.83 -2.82 -3.94
C LYS A 670 -18.31 -2.90 -3.75
N GLY A 671 -17.71 -1.99 -3.00
CA GLY A 671 -16.29 -1.97 -2.72
C GLY A 671 -15.87 -3.19 -1.88
N SER A 672 -14.77 -3.83 -2.24
CA SER A 672 -14.32 -5.07 -1.60
C SER A 672 -13.90 -4.89 -0.14
N THR A 673 -13.53 -3.68 0.25
CA THR A 673 -13.11 -3.33 1.62
C THR A 673 -13.98 -2.27 2.27
N ASN A 674 -15.25 -2.14 1.81
CA ASN A 674 -16.25 -1.30 2.48
C ASN A 674 -16.69 -1.93 3.82
N TYR A 675 -15.76 -2.01 4.77
CA TYR A 675 -16.00 -2.54 6.10
C TYR A 675 -16.94 -1.66 6.94
N TYR A 676 -17.09 -0.39 6.55
CA TYR A 676 -18.02 0.57 7.14
C TYR A 676 -19.48 0.21 6.91
N ASN A 677 -19.77 -0.57 5.85
CA ASN A 677 -21.09 -0.93 5.37
C ASN A 677 -21.93 0.29 4.97
N ILE A 678 -21.31 1.26 4.28
CA ILE A 678 -22.01 2.35 3.60
C ILE A 678 -22.75 1.78 2.39
N ASP A 679 -24.01 2.19 2.22
CA ASP A 679 -24.82 1.91 1.04
C ASP A 679 -25.59 3.20 0.70
N ASP A 680 -24.95 4.07 -0.07
CA ASP A 680 -25.42 5.41 -0.43
C ASP A 680 -25.32 5.60 -1.94
N PRO A 681 -26.45 5.68 -2.66
CA PRO A 681 -26.45 5.83 -4.11
C PRO A 681 -25.81 7.12 -4.62
N ASP A 682 -25.89 8.22 -3.86
CA ASP A 682 -25.30 9.50 -4.26
C ASP A 682 -23.76 9.44 -4.12
N LEU A 683 -23.27 8.76 -3.07
CA LEU A 683 -21.83 8.49 -2.91
C LEU A 683 -21.31 7.57 -4.02
N ASP A 684 -22.05 6.50 -4.33
CA ASP A 684 -21.68 5.56 -5.39
C ASP A 684 -21.59 6.28 -6.76
N GLU A 685 -22.55 7.17 -7.08
CA GLU A 685 -22.55 7.95 -8.32
C GLU A 685 -21.35 8.89 -8.38
N LEU A 686 -21.02 9.61 -7.31
CA LEU A 686 -19.88 10.52 -7.23
C LEU A 686 -18.55 9.77 -7.43
N ILE A 687 -18.37 8.64 -6.75
CA ILE A 687 -17.16 7.82 -6.85
C ILE A 687 -16.97 7.32 -8.29
N VAL A 688 -18.04 6.82 -8.92
CA VAL A 688 -17.98 6.34 -10.32
C VAL A 688 -17.72 7.50 -11.28
N ALA A 689 -18.38 8.65 -11.10
CA ALA A 689 -18.16 9.83 -11.93
C ALA A 689 -16.70 10.35 -11.83
N ALA A 690 -16.11 10.34 -10.63
CA ALA A 690 -14.72 10.75 -10.43
C ALA A 690 -13.74 9.83 -11.16
N ARG A 691 -14.00 8.52 -11.24
CA ARG A 691 -13.18 7.56 -12.00
C ARG A 691 -13.27 7.74 -13.51
N GLN A 692 -14.34 8.37 -13.99
CA GLN A 692 -14.65 8.60 -15.42
C GLN A 692 -14.41 10.05 -15.85
N THR A 693 -13.69 10.85 -15.08
CA THR A 693 -13.42 12.26 -15.33
C THR A 693 -11.92 12.50 -15.39
N THR A 694 -11.42 13.09 -16.49
CA THR A 694 -9.99 13.46 -16.66
C THR A 694 -9.66 14.82 -16.05
N ASP A 695 -10.64 15.71 -15.88
CA ASP A 695 -10.47 17.02 -15.28
C ASP A 695 -10.20 16.86 -13.76
N GLN A 696 -8.97 17.10 -13.34
CA GLN A 696 -8.53 16.92 -11.97
C GLN A 696 -9.24 17.84 -10.97
N GLU A 697 -9.53 19.08 -11.36
CA GLU A 697 -10.27 20.00 -10.48
C GLU A 697 -11.71 19.55 -10.27
N ALA A 698 -12.35 19.05 -11.36
CA ALA A 698 -13.67 18.44 -11.25
C ALA A 698 -13.66 17.18 -10.37
N ARG A 699 -12.63 16.32 -10.51
CA ARG A 699 -12.44 15.14 -9.65
C ARG A 699 -12.23 15.53 -8.19
N LYS A 700 -11.40 16.56 -7.93
CA LYS A 700 -11.17 17.09 -6.57
C LYS A 700 -12.46 17.55 -5.90
N ALA A 701 -13.32 18.24 -6.66
CA ALA A 701 -14.62 18.67 -6.17
C ALA A 701 -15.54 17.47 -5.85
N MET A 702 -15.59 16.46 -6.72
CA MET A 702 -16.37 15.23 -6.51
C MET A 702 -15.87 14.46 -5.28
N TYR A 703 -14.56 14.30 -5.11
CA TYR A 703 -14.01 13.63 -3.93
C TYR A 703 -14.27 14.41 -2.64
N LYS A 704 -14.22 15.75 -2.67
CA LYS A 704 -14.59 16.55 -1.50
C LYS A 704 -16.04 16.30 -1.10
N GLU A 705 -16.97 16.29 -2.05
CA GLU A 705 -18.40 16.00 -1.80
C GLU A 705 -18.58 14.56 -1.30
N ALA A 706 -17.90 13.57 -1.89
CA ALA A 706 -17.91 12.19 -1.41
C ALA A 706 -17.42 12.07 0.04
N MET A 707 -16.33 12.74 0.40
CA MET A 707 -15.81 12.76 1.77
C MET A 707 -16.79 13.41 2.76
N GLU A 708 -17.50 14.46 2.35
CA GLU A 708 -18.54 15.08 3.17
C GLU A 708 -19.73 14.13 3.42
N ILE A 709 -20.11 13.31 2.43
CA ILE A 709 -21.12 12.25 2.60
C ILE A 709 -20.62 11.19 3.59
N ILE A 710 -19.37 10.73 3.48
CA ILE A 710 -18.78 9.75 4.40
C ILE A 710 -18.81 10.28 5.86
N LEU A 711 -18.42 11.54 6.07
CA LEU A 711 -18.51 12.18 7.37
C LEU A 711 -19.97 12.33 7.86
N ASP A 712 -20.91 12.61 6.94
CA ASP A 712 -22.34 12.68 7.29
C ASP A 712 -22.90 11.32 7.74
N TRP A 713 -22.39 10.23 7.18
CA TRP A 713 -22.77 8.90 7.66
C TRP A 713 -22.28 8.60 9.08
N GLY A 714 -21.29 9.33 9.58
CA GLY A 714 -20.73 9.14 10.92
C GLY A 714 -19.92 7.85 11.07
N VAL A 715 -19.41 7.28 10.01
CA VAL A 715 -18.75 5.96 10.01
C VAL A 715 -17.25 6.03 10.12
N GLU A 716 -16.63 7.16 9.77
CA GLU A 716 -15.19 7.36 9.89
C GLU A 716 -14.87 8.71 10.51
N LEU A 717 -14.00 8.70 11.49
CA LEU A 717 -13.33 9.87 12.03
C LEU A 717 -11.86 9.81 11.60
N PRO A 718 -11.42 10.66 10.68
CA PRO A 718 -10.00 10.87 10.42
C PRO A 718 -9.33 11.40 11.70
N VAL A 719 -8.22 10.79 12.11
CA VAL A 719 -7.59 11.15 13.39
C VAL A 719 -6.28 11.87 13.16
N TYR A 720 -5.29 11.22 12.54
CA TYR A 720 -3.97 11.80 12.42
C TYR A 720 -3.24 11.35 11.16
N GLN A 721 -2.33 12.20 10.75
CA GLN A 721 -1.26 11.88 9.80
C GLN A 721 0.07 12.13 10.47
N ARG A 722 0.91 11.11 10.55
CA ARG A 722 2.25 11.22 11.15
C ARG A 722 3.27 11.72 10.13
N SER A 723 4.35 12.27 10.61
CA SER A 723 5.53 12.55 9.81
C SER A 723 6.46 11.34 9.75
N GLU A 724 7.19 11.23 8.66
CA GLU A 724 8.39 10.40 8.52
C GLU A 724 9.61 11.29 8.52
N ALA A 725 10.71 10.79 9.06
CA ALA A 725 11.97 11.50 9.05
C ALA A 725 13.00 10.79 8.18
N THR A 726 13.70 11.56 7.37
CA THR A 726 14.99 11.18 6.82
C THR A 726 16.07 11.96 7.56
N ILE A 727 17.05 11.28 8.13
CA ILE A 727 18.17 11.87 8.85
C ILE A 727 19.46 11.77 8.04
N PHE A 728 20.21 12.83 8.05
CA PHE A 728 21.44 13.00 7.26
C PHE A 728 22.62 13.30 8.18
N SER A 729 23.77 12.70 7.91
CA SER A 729 25.04 13.10 8.54
C SER A 729 25.42 14.50 8.08
N THR A 730 25.35 15.50 8.95
CA THR A 730 25.67 16.90 8.64
C THR A 730 27.13 17.08 8.29
N GLU A 731 28.02 16.22 8.82
CA GLU A 731 29.45 16.24 8.51
C GLU A 731 29.74 15.72 7.09
N ARG A 732 29.02 14.69 6.66
CA ARG A 732 29.32 13.94 5.43
C ARG A 732 28.55 14.42 4.21
N VAL A 733 27.27 14.75 4.40
CA VAL A 733 26.37 15.17 3.31
C VAL A 733 26.35 16.68 3.20
N ASN A 734 26.49 17.21 1.99
CA ASN A 734 26.27 18.62 1.73
C ASN A 734 24.77 18.93 1.80
N ILE A 735 24.33 19.41 2.96
CA ILE A 735 22.93 19.62 3.30
C ILE A 735 22.22 20.58 2.32
N ASP A 736 22.95 21.51 1.71
CA ASP A 736 22.39 22.47 0.74
C ASP A 736 22.01 21.82 -0.61
N THR A 737 22.46 20.58 -0.84
CA THR A 737 22.20 19.82 -2.08
C THR A 737 21.13 18.73 -1.94
N ILE A 738 20.57 18.56 -0.74
CA ILE A 738 19.47 17.63 -0.51
C ILE A 738 18.21 18.14 -1.22
N ALA A 739 17.39 17.23 -1.74
CA ALA A 739 16.09 17.53 -2.30
C ALA A 739 15.26 18.39 -1.32
N LYS A 740 14.77 19.51 -1.80
CA LYS A 740 13.91 20.41 -1.03
C LYS A 740 12.45 19.95 -1.14
N ASP A 741 11.67 20.28 -0.10
CA ASP A 741 10.24 19.99 -0.08
C ASP A 741 9.97 18.51 -0.42
N MET A 742 10.67 17.60 0.28
CA MET A 742 10.46 16.16 0.13
C MET A 742 9.02 15.78 0.49
N THR A 743 8.48 14.83 -0.25
CA THR A 743 7.15 14.26 -0.07
C THR A 743 7.23 12.73 -0.15
N PRO A 744 6.16 12.00 0.14
CA PRO A 744 6.13 10.55 -0.10
C PRO A 744 6.33 10.14 -1.57
N TYR A 745 6.12 11.07 -2.50
CA TYR A 745 6.24 10.86 -3.95
C TYR A 745 7.57 11.34 -4.52
N TRP A 746 8.28 12.19 -3.77
CA TRP A 746 9.54 12.80 -4.20
C TRP A 746 10.51 12.91 -3.01
N THR A 747 11.38 11.92 -2.88
CA THR A 747 12.32 11.82 -1.77
C THR A 747 13.72 12.30 -2.17
N TYR A 748 14.68 12.23 -1.26
CA TYR A 748 16.09 12.49 -1.58
C TYR A 748 16.61 11.55 -2.68
N MET A 749 16.09 10.33 -2.78
CA MET A 749 16.45 9.38 -3.83
C MET A 749 16.07 9.87 -5.22
N SER A 750 15.00 10.67 -5.35
CA SER A 750 14.55 11.22 -6.63
C SER A 750 15.51 12.25 -7.22
N GLU A 751 16.35 12.89 -6.40
CA GLU A 751 17.35 13.89 -6.80
C GLU A 751 18.79 13.49 -6.37
N LEU A 752 19.04 12.20 -6.15
CA LEU A 752 20.32 11.70 -5.66
C LEU A 752 21.48 12.02 -6.65
N ASN A 753 21.16 12.17 -7.95
CA ASN A 753 22.14 12.60 -8.95
C ASN A 753 22.70 14.02 -8.72
N THR A 754 21.93 14.89 -8.02
CA THR A 754 22.35 16.26 -7.74
C THR A 754 23.02 16.43 -6.37
N MET A 755 22.89 15.44 -5.48
CA MET A 755 23.49 15.49 -4.15
C MET A 755 25.02 15.46 -4.20
N GLU A 756 25.64 16.08 -3.19
CA GLU A 756 27.09 16.13 -3.02
C GLU A 756 27.48 15.71 -1.60
N LEU A 757 28.70 15.17 -1.48
CA LEU A 757 29.36 14.97 -0.19
C LEU A 757 30.24 16.17 0.12
N ASN A 758 30.46 16.45 1.44
CA ASN A 758 31.33 17.51 1.95
C ASN A 758 32.82 17.17 1.75
#